data_9a77a275165406904ac9aa0c609a0a8d
#
_entry.id   9a77a275165406904ac9aa0c609a0a8d
#
_cell.length_a   1.000
_cell.length_b   1.000
_cell.length_c   1.000
_cell.angle_alpha   90.00
_cell.angle_beta   90.00
_cell.angle_gamma   90.00
#
_symmetry.space_group_name_H-M   'P 1'
#
loop_
_entity.id
_entity.type
_entity.pdbx_description
1 polymer ?
#
loop_
_entity_poly.entity_id
_entity_poly.type
_entity_poly.pdbx_seq_one_letter_code
_entity_poly.pdbx_strand_id
1 'polypeptide(L)'
;MESEQFLGVNSWKRWTAVWVVVLVMSVTLVSQTTQRANRITHEPSSGPVVTVAGTVHPLTRQASDLGEANRNMRLESMTLSIAPSVAEKAELDALVEAQQNPKSARYHQWLTQEEFGARFGLTEADLSEVTGWLETQGFTVKSVAPSRNLITFSGTVAQAELAFRTQIHQYRIGTDTRISNATEIALPLGLANVVAGVGGLSGFRPKPQAVVKRPGPQFTSQFSGNHFLAPGDWATIYNVTSIYNAGYTGTGMHVGIAGQTYFPQEDIADFRAAAGLSATKLNMVCISAADCTDLAGESVGDVGEADLDVEWSGGIAQNATVDFVYAAADDPGQDVFSAAVYLVTTYKVDGAVVPVISISYASCETQFSANMRASLDGFLEEAAAQGQSVVNSSGDAGAAGCDQGSSIATQGAVADYPASSPYVTGVGGTTFSADGSVGSPEPGANEYWSHSSTADVVSSALQYIPETSWNDTAYDQSLDPTNTLTSGGGGVSLYYAMPSWQWAPSNFSGPPMRFVPDVAFSASADHDPYLLCSQEFTSTTDPSQTDGPSCVDGFRDSNTDLMTAGGTSASSPSFAGMLTLLVEKYGKQGNLNQTLYSLAAHSTNYAAVFHDIATGSNAQPCTAGSTGCSGGLVGYEATAGYNLVTGLGSINGGALYAALAPPTYTLGASSNSITIPAGSNAQLTLSLTATNYPGTVSFATSISSIDGTPSAVSASAPSVTFVSSTTGTSTLTITAAKSAANRSPRLPWKSGGPVRFCAVLLGAPLARRKGQLLALLLTALAMLAAGVLVGCSGSGGSSTPSPQTYTVTVTPTGSGTVMNPAAITVTVTVQ
;
A
#
# COMPACT_ATOMS: atom_id res chain seq x y z
N MET A 1 67.30 -16.67 -57.31
CA MET A 1 66.36 -16.44 -58.36
C MET A 1 65.04 -16.28 -57.70
N GLU A 2 64.76 -15.02 -57.59
CA GLU A 2 63.54 -14.28 -57.97
C GLU A 2 62.33 -14.60 -57.18
N SER A 3 61.49 -13.68 -56.71
CA SER A 3 61.48 -12.21 -56.68
C SER A 3 60.23 -11.88 -55.94
N GLU A 4 60.33 -10.92 -55.02
CA GLU A 4 59.61 -9.64 -54.89
C GLU A 4 58.07 -9.56 -55.11
N GLN A 5 57.50 -8.94 -54.10
CA GLN A 5 56.41 -7.94 -54.16
C GLN A 5 54.95 -8.41 -54.10
N PHE A 6 54.32 -8.10 -53.00
CA PHE A 6 53.23 -7.09 -52.93
C PHE A 6 52.83 -6.84 -51.52
N LEU A 7 53.28 -5.70 -50.98
CA LEU A 7 52.78 -5.05 -49.80
C LEU A 7 51.63 -4.13 -50.18
N GLY A 8 50.52 -4.18 -49.39
CA GLY A 8 49.58 -3.09 -49.33
C GLY A 8 48.19 -3.39 -49.92
N VAL A 9 47.28 -3.90 -49.15
CA VAL A 9 45.81 -3.64 -49.14
C VAL A 9 45.09 -4.52 -48.07
N ASN A 10 45.58 -4.68 -46.88
CA ASN A 10 44.86 -5.46 -45.86
C ASN A 10 44.71 -4.85 -44.46
N SER A 11 44.95 -3.54 -44.30
CA SER A 11 44.81 -2.94 -42.96
C SER A 11 43.37 -2.45 -42.65
N TRP A 12 42.54 -2.13 -43.65
CA TRP A 12 41.19 -1.65 -43.42
C TRP A 12 40.12 -2.74 -43.14
N LYS A 13 40.33 -3.92 -43.68
CA LYS A 13 39.40 -5.05 -43.44
C LYS A 13 39.53 -5.70 -42.04
N ARG A 14 40.65 -5.46 -41.36
CA ARG A 14 40.85 -6.00 -40.00
C ARG A 14 40.19 -5.13 -38.91
N TRP A 15 40.02 -3.84 -39.11
CA TRP A 15 39.37 -2.98 -38.14
C TRP A 15 37.82 -3.09 -38.17
N THR A 16 37.22 -3.27 -39.34
CA THR A 16 35.79 -3.50 -39.47
C THR A 16 35.35 -4.87 -38.90
N ALA A 17 36.20 -5.90 -39.04
CA ALA A 17 35.90 -7.20 -38.41
C ALA A 17 35.98 -7.17 -36.86
N VAL A 18 36.90 -6.39 -36.30
CA VAL A 18 37.02 -6.23 -34.83
C VAL A 18 35.82 -5.45 -34.25
N TRP A 19 35.33 -4.41 -34.92
CA TRP A 19 34.13 -3.66 -34.45
C TRP A 19 32.84 -4.44 -34.60
N VAL A 20 32.67 -5.26 -35.64
CA VAL A 20 31.52 -6.13 -35.80
C VAL A 20 31.54 -7.26 -34.77
N VAL A 21 32.71 -7.83 -34.43
CA VAL A 21 32.84 -8.87 -33.40
C VAL A 21 32.63 -8.29 -32.00
N VAL A 22 33.09 -7.06 -31.70
CA VAL A 22 32.83 -6.37 -30.43
C VAL A 22 31.36 -5.96 -30.34
N LEU A 23 30.70 -5.53 -31.42
CA LEU A 23 29.27 -5.19 -31.42
C LEU A 23 28.37 -6.43 -31.31
N VAL A 24 28.76 -7.56 -31.93
CA VAL A 24 28.04 -8.83 -31.80
C VAL A 24 28.27 -9.47 -30.43
N MET A 25 29.45 -9.32 -29.82
CA MET A 25 29.69 -9.76 -28.44
C MET A 25 28.98 -8.85 -27.40
N SER A 26 28.75 -7.57 -27.70
CA SER A 26 27.97 -6.68 -26.79
C SER A 26 26.45 -6.93 -26.86
N VAL A 27 25.95 -7.52 -27.96
CA VAL A 27 24.52 -7.86 -28.08
C VAL A 27 24.23 -9.28 -27.55
N THR A 28 25.24 -10.16 -27.45
CA THR A 28 25.09 -11.50 -26.88
C THR A 28 25.32 -11.56 -25.34
N LEU A 29 25.63 -10.44 -24.69
CA LEU A 29 25.75 -10.35 -23.22
C LEU A 29 24.43 -9.93 -22.55
N VAL A 30 23.32 -9.87 -23.28
CA VAL A 30 21.99 -9.70 -22.73
C VAL A 30 21.29 -11.06 -22.80
N SER A 31 21.08 -11.62 -21.62
CA SER A 31 20.25 -12.79 -21.33
C SER A 31 20.92 -14.17 -21.47
N GLN A 32 21.98 -14.44 -20.73
CA GLN A 32 21.97 -15.70 -20.01
C GLN A 32 21.08 -15.49 -18.78
N THR A 33 19.78 -15.76 -18.90
CA THR A 33 18.98 -16.16 -17.75
C THR A 33 19.70 -17.40 -17.19
N THR A 34 20.42 -17.24 -16.10
CA THR A 34 20.95 -18.38 -15.34
C THR A 34 19.72 -19.20 -14.99
N GLN A 35 19.57 -20.35 -15.67
CA GLN A 35 18.45 -21.25 -15.39
C GLN A 35 18.59 -21.64 -13.92
N ARG A 36 17.56 -21.31 -13.12
CA ARG A 36 17.56 -21.63 -11.70
C ARG A 36 17.75 -23.14 -11.53
N ALA A 37 18.55 -23.51 -10.54
CA ALA A 37 18.75 -24.92 -10.23
C ALA A 37 17.47 -25.53 -9.67
N ASN A 38 17.12 -26.74 -10.09
CA ASN A 38 16.03 -27.48 -9.50
C ASN A 38 16.38 -27.80 -8.03
N ARG A 39 15.39 -27.66 -7.17
CA ARG A 39 15.51 -27.91 -5.72
C ARG A 39 15.16 -29.36 -5.36
N ILE A 40 14.34 -30.02 -6.18
CA ILE A 40 14.00 -31.43 -6.03
C ILE A 40 15.06 -32.24 -6.80
N THR A 41 15.97 -32.84 -6.04
CA THR A 41 17.11 -33.61 -6.60
C THR A 41 16.92 -35.11 -6.54
N HIS A 42 15.85 -35.59 -5.94
CA HIS A 42 15.49 -37.01 -5.79
C HIS A 42 14.00 -37.17 -6.09
N GLU A 43 13.64 -38.27 -6.75
CA GLU A 43 12.23 -38.60 -6.97
C GLU A 43 11.44 -38.57 -5.66
N PRO A 44 10.31 -37.81 -5.58
CA PRO A 44 9.51 -37.72 -4.37
C PRO A 44 9.01 -39.06 -3.83
N SER A 45 8.83 -40.05 -4.69
CA SER A 45 8.36 -41.39 -4.33
C SER A 45 9.46 -42.28 -3.70
N SER A 46 10.74 -41.93 -3.84
CA SER A 46 11.88 -42.75 -3.40
C SER A 46 12.72 -42.00 -2.38
N GLY A 47 12.57 -42.26 -1.10
CA GLY A 47 13.47 -41.67 -0.11
C GLY A 47 12.91 -41.77 1.32
N PRO A 48 13.70 -41.32 2.31
CA PRO A 48 13.21 -41.24 3.68
C PRO A 48 12.07 -40.21 3.80
N VAL A 49 11.17 -40.49 4.70
CA VAL A 49 10.06 -39.60 5.03
C VAL A 49 10.46 -38.74 6.22
N VAL A 50 10.15 -37.44 6.18
CA VAL A 50 10.48 -36.46 7.22
C VAL A 50 9.19 -35.89 7.79
N THR A 51 9.06 -35.87 9.09
CA THR A 51 7.96 -35.20 9.79
C THR A 51 8.13 -33.69 9.67
N VAL A 52 7.05 -33.02 9.27
CA VAL A 52 6.96 -31.55 9.21
C VAL A 52 6.32 -31.07 10.50
N ALA A 53 7.14 -30.50 11.37
CA ALA A 53 6.68 -30.05 12.69
C ALA A 53 5.77 -28.79 12.58
N GLY A 54 4.80 -28.69 13.50
CA GLY A 54 3.89 -27.56 13.58
C GLY A 54 2.78 -27.59 12.53
N THR A 55 2.38 -28.76 12.08
CA THR A 55 1.26 -28.93 11.12
C THR A 55 -0.06 -29.32 11.80
N VAL A 56 -0.02 -29.70 13.08
CA VAL A 56 -1.22 -29.91 13.89
C VAL A 56 -1.74 -28.56 14.37
N HIS A 57 -3.02 -28.29 14.13
CA HIS A 57 -3.63 -27.03 14.55
C HIS A 57 -3.65 -26.94 16.10
N PRO A 58 -3.18 -25.82 16.70
CA PRO A 58 -3.08 -25.71 18.16
C PRO A 58 -4.42 -25.88 18.90
N LEU A 59 -5.55 -25.50 18.29
CA LEU A 59 -6.89 -25.66 18.87
C LEU A 59 -7.31 -27.11 19.09
N THR A 60 -6.67 -28.09 18.45
CA THR A 60 -6.91 -29.51 18.71
C THR A 60 -6.68 -29.88 20.18
N ARG A 61 -5.80 -29.15 20.89
CA ARG A 61 -5.49 -29.35 22.31
C ARG A 61 -6.58 -28.86 23.24
N GLN A 62 -7.43 -27.94 22.75
CA GLN A 62 -8.54 -27.34 23.51
C GLN A 62 -9.89 -27.99 23.16
N ALA A 63 -9.98 -28.59 21.99
CA ALA A 63 -11.18 -29.26 21.48
C ALA A 63 -11.32 -30.67 22.02
N SER A 64 -12.56 -31.20 22.05
CA SER A 64 -12.84 -32.60 22.40
C SER A 64 -12.64 -33.47 21.16
N ASP A 65 -11.68 -34.38 21.18
CA ASP A 65 -11.46 -35.36 20.13
C ASP A 65 -12.61 -36.38 20.10
N LEU A 66 -13.30 -36.49 18.97
CA LEU A 66 -14.43 -37.40 18.73
C LEU A 66 -14.02 -38.68 17.99
N GLY A 67 -12.72 -38.82 17.64
CA GLY A 67 -12.16 -39.95 16.91
C GLY A 67 -12.03 -39.72 15.41
N GLU A 68 -11.71 -40.78 14.68
CA GLU A 68 -11.39 -40.73 13.25
C GLU A 68 -12.50 -40.07 12.40
N ALA A 69 -12.14 -39.23 11.48
CA ALA A 69 -13.06 -38.65 10.51
C ALA A 69 -13.49 -39.67 9.46
N ASN A 70 -14.62 -39.40 8.78
CA ASN A 70 -15.10 -40.27 7.72
C ASN A 70 -14.05 -40.33 6.57
N ARG A 71 -13.43 -41.47 6.37
CA ARG A 71 -12.38 -41.71 5.39
C ARG A 71 -12.79 -41.44 3.94
N ASN A 72 -14.10 -41.51 3.63
CA ASN A 72 -14.66 -41.21 2.31
C ASN A 72 -15.04 -39.74 2.14
N MET A 73 -14.94 -38.90 3.19
CA MET A 73 -15.20 -37.49 3.12
C MET A 73 -14.25 -36.88 2.08
N ARG A 74 -14.79 -36.00 1.22
CA ARG A 74 -14.03 -35.27 0.23
C ARG A 74 -13.41 -34.04 0.87
N LEU A 75 -12.16 -33.78 0.55
CA LEU A 75 -11.43 -32.56 0.82
C LEU A 75 -11.21 -31.89 -0.54
N GLU A 76 -12.05 -30.93 -0.89
CA GLU A 76 -12.10 -30.40 -2.26
C GLU A 76 -11.06 -29.34 -2.55
N SER A 77 -10.52 -28.69 -1.51
CA SER A 77 -9.69 -27.50 -1.65
C SER A 77 -8.42 -27.57 -0.77
N MET A 78 -7.74 -28.73 -0.77
CA MET A 78 -6.41 -28.82 -0.14
C MET A 78 -5.39 -27.99 -0.92
N THR A 79 -4.44 -27.42 -0.20
CA THR A 79 -3.36 -26.61 -0.80
C THR A 79 -1.98 -27.11 -0.35
N LEU A 80 -1.00 -26.95 -1.23
CA LEU A 80 0.41 -27.16 -0.93
C LEU A 80 1.12 -25.84 -1.16
N SER A 81 1.61 -25.25 -0.07
CA SER A 81 2.37 -24.01 -0.11
C SER A 81 3.87 -24.30 -0.22
N ILE A 82 4.59 -23.52 -1.02
CA ILE A 82 5.99 -23.69 -1.35
C ILE A 82 6.80 -22.54 -0.73
N ALA A 83 7.82 -22.88 0.03
CA ALA A 83 8.78 -21.90 0.55
C ALA A 83 9.90 -21.62 -0.46
N PRO A 84 10.42 -20.39 -0.56
CA PRO A 84 11.69 -20.13 -1.22
C PRO A 84 12.84 -20.82 -0.48
N SER A 85 13.96 -21.09 -1.18
CA SER A 85 15.19 -21.51 -0.53
C SER A 85 15.76 -20.40 0.36
N VAL A 86 16.68 -20.73 1.26
CA VAL A 86 17.32 -19.71 2.14
C VAL A 86 17.95 -18.56 1.35
N ALA A 87 18.58 -18.87 0.20
CA ALA A 87 19.18 -17.85 -0.65
C ALA A 87 18.13 -16.98 -1.36
N GLU A 88 17.06 -17.60 -1.87
CA GLU A 88 15.94 -16.89 -2.49
C GLU A 88 15.17 -16.04 -1.48
N LYS A 89 15.00 -16.53 -0.24
CA LYS A 89 14.38 -15.75 0.84
C LYS A 89 15.19 -14.49 1.15
N ALA A 90 16.52 -14.62 1.28
CA ALA A 90 17.38 -13.45 1.51
C ALA A 90 17.36 -12.45 0.33
N GLU A 91 17.22 -12.97 -0.91
CA GLU A 91 17.03 -12.10 -2.09
C GLU A 91 15.66 -11.39 -2.07
N LEU A 92 14.60 -12.08 -1.65
CA LEU A 92 13.25 -11.54 -1.55
C LEU A 92 13.17 -10.46 -0.47
N ASP A 93 13.72 -10.72 0.72
CA ASP A 93 13.82 -9.74 1.82
C ASP A 93 14.50 -8.44 1.33
N ALA A 94 15.66 -8.60 0.68
CA ALA A 94 16.41 -7.46 0.14
C ALA A 94 15.65 -6.72 -0.97
N LEU A 95 14.86 -7.44 -1.78
CA LEU A 95 14.03 -6.84 -2.81
C LEU A 95 12.90 -6.01 -2.20
N VAL A 96 12.15 -6.58 -1.27
CA VAL A 96 11.02 -5.89 -0.60
C VAL A 96 11.51 -4.62 0.11
N GLU A 97 12.66 -4.70 0.80
CA GLU A 97 13.28 -3.51 1.40
C GLU A 97 13.68 -2.47 0.34
N ALA A 98 14.30 -2.90 -0.77
CA ALA A 98 14.72 -2.01 -1.85
C ALA A 98 13.55 -1.35 -2.58
N GLN A 99 12.41 -2.05 -2.72
CA GLN A 99 11.20 -1.52 -3.33
C GLN A 99 10.54 -0.41 -2.50
N GLN A 100 10.75 -0.39 -1.19
CA GLN A 100 10.23 0.64 -0.29
C GLN A 100 11.21 1.80 -0.05
N ASN A 101 12.47 1.66 -0.47
CA ASN A 101 13.48 2.68 -0.26
C ASN A 101 13.51 3.70 -1.41
N PRO A 102 13.14 4.99 -1.19
CA PRO A 102 13.11 6.02 -2.25
C PRO A 102 14.48 6.28 -2.90
N LYS A 103 15.59 5.85 -2.27
CA LYS A 103 16.95 5.99 -2.82
C LYS A 103 17.37 4.80 -3.67
N SER A 104 16.58 3.74 -3.69
CA SER A 104 16.86 2.52 -4.45
C SER A 104 16.45 2.69 -5.92
N ALA A 105 17.24 2.12 -6.82
CA ALA A 105 16.83 1.96 -8.21
C ALA A 105 15.64 0.99 -8.39
N ARG A 106 15.27 0.27 -7.35
CA ARG A 106 14.12 -0.64 -7.30
C ARG A 106 12.87 0.00 -6.70
N TYR A 107 12.93 1.25 -6.29
CA TYR A 107 11.81 1.93 -5.65
C TYR A 107 10.53 1.82 -6.49
N HIS A 108 9.45 1.28 -5.90
CA HIS A 108 8.15 1.03 -6.52
C HIS A 108 8.20 0.22 -7.83
N GLN A 109 9.23 -0.62 -8.03
CA GLN A 109 9.30 -1.58 -9.13
C GLN A 109 8.74 -2.93 -8.66
N TRP A 110 7.42 -3.04 -8.72
CA TRP A 110 6.69 -4.21 -8.25
C TRP A 110 6.78 -5.38 -9.22
N LEU A 111 6.74 -6.58 -8.68
CA LEU A 111 6.68 -7.80 -9.49
C LEU A 111 5.23 -8.10 -9.91
N THR A 112 5.06 -8.77 -11.03
CA THR A 112 3.82 -9.51 -11.31
C THR A 112 3.88 -10.88 -10.61
N GLN A 113 2.75 -11.58 -10.53
CA GLN A 113 2.70 -12.95 -9.98
C GLN A 113 3.63 -13.89 -10.77
N GLU A 114 3.66 -13.77 -12.11
CA GLU A 114 4.54 -14.56 -12.98
C GLU A 114 6.03 -14.24 -12.76
N GLU A 115 6.38 -12.95 -12.59
CA GLU A 115 7.76 -12.54 -12.28
C GLU A 115 8.18 -13.03 -10.89
N PHE A 116 7.27 -12.98 -9.92
CA PHE A 116 7.51 -13.59 -8.60
C PHE A 116 7.75 -15.09 -8.75
N GLY A 117 6.89 -15.81 -9.45
CA GLY A 117 7.03 -17.24 -9.73
C GLY A 117 8.33 -17.60 -10.44
N ALA A 118 8.74 -16.79 -11.41
CA ALA A 118 10.00 -16.99 -12.14
C ALA A 118 11.24 -16.82 -11.25
N ARG A 119 11.16 -16.00 -10.18
CA ARG A 119 12.29 -15.72 -9.29
C ARG A 119 12.28 -16.57 -8.01
N PHE A 120 11.12 -16.79 -7.41
CA PHE A 120 10.98 -17.33 -6.05
C PHE A 120 10.10 -18.59 -5.96
N GLY A 121 9.25 -18.85 -6.97
CA GLY A 121 8.42 -20.06 -7.05
C GLY A 121 9.23 -21.30 -7.48
N LEU A 122 8.57 -22.43 -7.68
CA LEU A 122 9.19 -23.63 -8.23
C LEU A 122 9.63 -23.42 -9.69
N THR A 123 10.71 -24.11 -10.09
CA THR A 123 11.03 -24.30 -11.52
C THR A 123 9.95 -25.16 -12.18
N GLU A 124 9.83 -25.11 -13.50
CA GLU A 124 8.87 -25.97 -14.22
C GLU A 124 9.12 -27.46 -13.96
N ALA A 125 10.39 -27.84 -13.82
CA ALA A 125 10.77 -29.22 -13.55
C ALA A 125 10.37 -29.63 -12.11
N ASP A 126 10.69 -28.81 -11.09
CA ASP A 126 10.29 -29.09 -9.73
C ASP A 126 8.76 -29.13 -9.58
N LEU A 127 8.05 -28.22 -10.30
CA LEU A 127 6.60 -28.20 -10.32
C LEU A 127 6.00 -29.49 -10.88
N SER A 128 6.58 -29.99 -11.98
CA SER A 128 6.18 -31.28 -12.57
C SER A 128 6.38 -32.45 -11.61
N GLU A 129 7.48 -32.45 -10.84
CA GLU A 129 7.75 -33.48 -9.83
C GLU A 129 6.71 -33.46 -8.70
N VAL A 130 6.36 -32.25 -8.19
CA VAL A 130 5.37 -32.09 -7.11
C VAL A 130 3.98 -32.47 -7.57
N THR A 131 3.53 -31.98 -8.72
CA THR A 131 2.19 -32.29 -9.26
C THR A 131 2.09 -33.77 -9.63
N GLY A 132 3.11 -34.35 -10.25
CA GLY A 132 3.17 -35.78 -10.55
C GLY A 132 3.12 -36.63 -9.29
N TRP A 133 3.79 -36.23 -8.21
CA TRP A 133 3.68 -36.95 -6.93
C TRP A 133 2.26 -36.90 -6.37
N LEU A 134 1.59 -35.73 -6.36
CA LEU A 134 0.20 -35.60 -5.92
C LEU A 134 -0.72 -36.54 -6.72
N GLU A 135 -0.57 -36.61 -8.02
CA GLU A 135 -1.36 -37.50 -8.90
C GLU A 135 -1.09 -38.98 -8.60
N THR A 136 0.15 -39.38 -8.31
CA THR A 136 0.49 -40.76 -7.92
C THR A 136 -0.09 -41.15 -6.57
N GLN A 137 -0.36 -40.18 -5.66
CA GLN A 137 -1.10 -40.43 -4.42
C GLN A 137 -2.63 -40.48 -4.64
N GLY A 138 -3.10 -40.32 -5.87
CA GLY A 138 -4.52 -40.37 -6.25
C GLY A 138 -5.27 -39.04 -6.08
N PHE A 139 -4.58 -37.95 -5.83
CA PHE A 139 -5.19 -36.62 -5.80
C PHE A 139 -5.48 -36.10 -7.20
N THR A 140 -6.41 -35.15 -7.29
CA THR A 140 -6.65 -34.37 -8.51
C THR A 140 -6.09 -32.97 -8.33
N VAL A 141 -5.06 -32.61 -9.09
CA VAL A 141 -4.52 -31.24 -9.12
C VAL A 141 -5.55 -30.35 -9.81
N LYS A 142 -6.02 -29.31 -9.14
CA LYS A 142 -7.03 -28.36 -9.62
C LYS A 142 -6.39 -27.17 -10.32
N SER A 143 -5.40 -26.57 -9.68
CA SER A 143 -4.71 -25.39 -10.21
C SER A 143 -3.31 -25.24 -9.61
N VAL A 144 -2.51 -24.45 -10.32
CA VAL A 144 -1.22 -23.94 -9.85
C VAL A 144 -1.27 -22.43 -9.98
N ALA A 145 -0.94 -21.72 -8.91
CA ALA A 145 -0.88 -20.27 -8.94
C ALA A 145 0.19 -19.76 -9.93
N PRO A 146 -0.02 -18.62 -10.59
CA PRO A 146 1.00 -17.99 -11.46
C PRO A 146 2.35 -17.77 -10.78
N SER A 147 2.34 -17.51 -9.45
CA SER A 147 3.53 -17.39 -8.61
C SER A 147 4.25 -18.71 -8.32
N ARG A 148 3.71 -19.86 -8.75
CA ARG A 148 4.27 -21.21 -8.60
C ARG A 148 4.69 -21.58 -7.17
N ASN A 149 4.02 -20.98 -6.20
CA ASN A 149 4.22 -21.27 -4.77
C ASN A 149 2.96 -21.77 -4.07
N LEU A 150 1.85 -21.93 -4.81
CA LEU A 150 0.61 -22.51 -4.33
C LEU A 150 0.07 -23.52 -5.36
N ILE A 151 -0.23 -24.74 -4.90
CA ILE A 151 -0.86 -25.80 -5.70
C ILE A 151 -2.14 -26.21 -5.00
N THR A 152 -3.27 -26.11 -5.69
CA THR A 152 -4.57 -26.54 -5.17
C THR A 152 -4.94 -27.92 -5.74
N PHE A 153 -5.38 -28.83 -4.88
CA PHE A 153 -5.73 -30.20 -5.23
C PHE A 153 -6.87 -30.74 -4.36
N SER A 154 -7.49 -31.83 -4.80
CA SER A 154 -8.59 -32.47 -4.07
C SER A 154 -8.38 -33.98 -3.91
N GLY A 155 -9.03 -34.56 -2.91
CA GLY A 155 -8.99 -35.99 -2.63
C GLY A 155 -9.92 -36.37 -1.50
N THR A 156 -9.76 -37.57 -0.93
CA THR A 156 -10.49 -38.04 0.25
C THR A 156 -9.62 -37.97 1.49
N VAL A 157 -10.23 -37.96 2.66
CA VAL A 157 -9.54 -38.12 3.95
C VAL A 157 -8.58 -39.31 3.91
N ALA A 158 -9.03 -40.47 3.39
CA ALA A 158 -8.18 -41.68 3.30
C ALA A 158 -6.92 -41.44 2.43
N GLN A 159 -7.03 -40.69 1.34
CA GLN A 159 -5.88 -40.35 0.49
C GLN A 159 -4.94 -39.40 1.22
N ALA A 160 -5.48 -38.35 1.89
CA ALA A 160 -4.68 -37.42 2.66
C ALA A 160 -3.92 -38.11 3.81
N GLU A 161 -4.59 -38.97 4.58
CA GLU A 161 -3.94 -39.76 5.65
C GLU A 161 -2.77 -40.63 5.13
N LEU A 162 -2.98 -41.28 3.99
CA LEU A 162 -1.95 -42.13 3.39
C LEU A 162 -0.77 -41.32 2.85
N ALA A 163 -1.06 -40.27 2.10
CA ALA A 163 -0.04 -39.46 1.42
C ALA A 163 0.80 -38.64 2.42
N PHE A 164 0.14 -38.03 3.40
CA PHE A 164 0.77 -37.16 4.39
C PHE A 164 1.11 -37.88 5.70
N ARG A 165 0.84 -39.18 5.79
CA ARG A 165 1.15 -40.06 6.95
C ARG A 165 0.67 -39.46 8.26
N THR A 166 -0.56 -38.98 8.27
CA THR A 166 -1.25 -38.41 9.42
C THR A 166 -2.56 -39.12 9.68
N GLN A 167 -3.23 -38.78 10.76
CA GLN A 167 -4.61 -39.21 11.07
C GLN A 167 -5.48 -37.95 11.08
N ILE A 168 -6.67 -38.02 10.52
CA ILE A 168 -7.62 -36.92 10.50
C ILE A 168 -8.78 -37.28 11.41
N HIS A 169 -9.01 -36.50 12.46
CA HIS A 169 -10.05 -36.67 13.45
C HIS A 169 -11.12 -35.61 13.34
N GLN A 170 -12.28 -35.91 13.92
CA GLN A 170 -13.30 -34.90 14.21
C GLN A 170 -13.07 -34.33 15.59
N TYR A 171 -13.22 -33.04 15.73
CA TYR A 171 -13.06 -32.29 16.98
C TYR A 171 -14.31 -31.47 17.26
N ARG A 172 -14.71 -31.37 18.53
CA ARG A 172 -15.78 -30.49 18.96
C ARG A 172 -15.21 -29.35 19.82
N ILE A 173 -15.49 -28.13 19.41
CA ILE A 173 -15.18 -26.91 20.14
C ILE A 173 -16.48 -26.10 20.30
N GLY A 174 -16.94 -25.92 21.55
CA GLY A 174 -18.30 -25.38 21.77
C GLY A 174 -19.36 -26.25 21.12
N THR A 175 -20.17 -25.68 20.25
CA THR A 175 -21.23 -26.39 19.49
C THR A 175 -20.73 -26.96 18.17
N ASP A 176 -19.58 -26.48 17.67
CA ASP A 176 -19.07 -26.78 16.34
C ASP A 176 -18.30 -28.09 16.31
N THR A 177 -18.52 -28.85 15.23
CA THR A 177 -17.73 -30.04 14.92
C THR A 177 -16.91 -29.79 13.67
N ARG A 178 -15.59 -29.91 13.77
CA ARG A 178 -14.63 -29.65 12.70
C ARG A 178 -13.68 -30.84 12.56
N ILE A 179 -13.06 -30.99 11.39
CA ILE A 179 -11.97 -31.95 11.20
C ILE A 179 -10.63 -31.27 11.45
N SER A 180 -9.61 -32.05 11.83
CA SER A 180 -8.21 -31.63 11.80
C SER A 180 -7.30 -32.86 11.84
N ASN A 181 -6.09 -32.70 11.33
CA ASN A 181 -5.05 -33.71 11.52
C ASN A 181 -4.69 -33.79 13.02
N ALA A 182 -4.70 -35.01 13.55
CA ALA A 182 -4.38 -35.33 14.94
C ALA A 182 -2.89 -35.49 15.19
N THR A 183 -2.13 -35.75 14.13
CA THR A 183 -0.67 -35.94 14.16
C THR A 183 0.01 -35.07 13.13
N GLU A 184 1.28 -34.76 13.37
CA GLU A 184 2.09 -34.02 12.40
C GLU A 184 2.16 -34.78 11.07
N ILE A 185 2.12 -34.04 9.96
CA ILE A 185 2.28 -34.64 8.65
C ILE A 185 3.73 -35.07 8.42
N ALA A 186 3.92 -36.02 7.52
CA ALA A 186 5.23 -36.39 7.06
C ALA A 186 5.28 -36.49 5.53
N LEU A 187 6.34 -35.96 4.94
CA LEU A 187 6.57 -35.87 3.51
C LEU A 187 7.86 -36.60 3.10
N PRO A 188 7.94 -37.10 1.87
CA PRO A 188 9.22 -37.51 1.30
C PRO A 188 10.25 -36.36 1.39
N LEU A 189 11.51 -36.69 1.69
CA LEU A 189 12.57 -35.70 1.92
C LEU A 189 12.71 -34.70 0.75
N GLY A 190 12.54 -35.16 -0.48
CA GLY A 190 12.60 -34.30 -1.67
C GLY A 190 11.54 -33.21 -1.67
N LEU A 191 10.36 -33.50 -1.15
CA LEU A 191 9.27 -32.53 -1.01
C LEU A 191 9.41 -31.66 0.25
N ALA A 192 9.83 -32.27 1.37
CA ALA A 192 9.97 -31.54 2.64
C ALA A 192 10.95 -30.37 2.56
N ASN A 193 11.88 -30.38 1.59
CA ASN A 193 12.83 -29.29 1.35
C ASN A 193 12.21 -28.08 0.61
N VAL A 194 11.05 -28.22 0.00
CA VAL A 194 10.41 -27.17 -0.80
C VAL A 194 9.02 -26.80 -0.30
N VAL A 195 8.33 -27.70 0.41
CA VAL A 195 6.98 -27.51 0.92
C VAL A 195 7.04 -26.73 2.25
N ALA A 196 6.36 -25.58 2.30
CA ALA A 196 6.16 -24.82 3.53
C ALA A 196 5.06 -25.43 4.40
N GLY A 197 3.95 -25.87 3.79
CA GLY A 197 2.81 -26.41 4.51
C GLY A 197 1.80 -27.07 3.60
N VAL A 198 0.87 -27.81 4.23
CA VAL A 198 -0.32 -28.38 3.58
C VAL A 198 -1.54 -27.77 4.25
N GLY A 199 -2.30 -26.99 3.50
CA GLY A 199 -3.58 -26.43 3.92
C GLY A 199 -4.75 -27.36 3.59
N GLY A 200 -5.92 -27.09 4.19
CA GLY A 200 -7.13 -27.86 3.93
C GLY A 200 -7.24 -29.19 4.70
N LEU A 201 -6.35 -29.43 5.66
CA LEU A 201 -6.44 -30.58 6.58
C LEU A 201 -7.11 -30.23 7.91
N SER A 202 -7.37 -28.97 8.18
CA SER A 202 -8.02 -28.46 9.39
C SER A 202 -9.17 -27.56 9.00
N GLY A 203 -10.33 -27.76 9.61
CA GLY A 203 -11.53 -26.94 9.43
C GLY A 203 -11.76 -25.96 10.58
N PHE A 204 -10.79 -25.75 11.46
CA PHE A 204 -10.86 -24.66 12.43
C PHE A 204 -10.75 -23.34 11.70
N ARG A 205 -11.71 -22.44 11.93
CA ARG A 205 -11.81 -21.14 11.30
C ARG A 205 -11.57 -20.02 12.30
N PRO A 206 -10.97 -18.91 11.92
CA PRO A 206 -10.93 -17.72 12.77
C PRO A 206 -12.35 -17.20 12.98
N LYS A 207 -12.57 -16.52 14.08
CA LYS A 207 -13.85 -15.89 14.38
C LYS A 207 -13.86 -14.46 13.85
N PRO A 208 -15.05 -13.96 13.42
CA PRO A 208 -15.18 -12.54 13.08
C PRO A 208 -14.86 -11.67 14.30
N GLN A 209 -14.38 -10.47 14.06
CA GLN A 209 -13.98 -9.52 15.09
C GLN A 209 -15.07 -8.45 15.33
N ALA A 210 -16.02 -8.24 14.39
CA ALA A 210 -17.05 -7.22 14.53
C ALA A 210 -17.93 -7.45 15.77
N VAL A 211 -18.19 -6.36 16.49
CA VAL A 211 -19.19 -6.30 17.56
C VAL A 211 -20.44 -5.63 16.99
N VAL A 212 -21.50 -6.41 16.76
CA VAL A 212 -22.74 -5.91 16.16
C VAL A 212 -23.79 -5.68 17.25
N LYS A 213 -24.47 -4.52 17.20
CA LYS A 213 -25.52 -4.12 18.15
C LYS A 213 -26.75 -3.56 17.44
N ARG A 214 -27.89 -3.59 18.11
CA ARG A 214 -29.13 -2.94 17.68
C ARG A 214 -29.56 -1.90 18.71
N PRO A 215 -29.06 -0.66 18.61
CA PRO A 215 -29.53 0.42 19.46
C PRO A 215 -30.98 0.80 19.09
N GLY A 216 -31.77 1.21 20.07
CA GLY A 216 -33.13 1.72 19.87
C GLY A 216 -33.16 3.01 19.01
N PRO A 217 -34.35 3.53 18.70
CA PRO A 217 -34.65 4.37 17.52
C PRO A 217 -34.07 5.79 17.52
N GLN A 218 -32.96 6.10 18.14
CA GLN A 218 -32.41 7.45 18.20
C GLN A 218 -31.15 7.60 17.35
N PHE A 219 -31.36 8.01 16.12
CA PHE A 219 -30.30 8.51 15.24
C PHE A 219 -29.75 9.83 15.78
N THR A 220 -28.70 10.43 15.20
CA THR A 220 -28.05 11.66 15.61
C THR A 220 -28.95 12.59 16.40
N SER A 221 -28.86 12.56 17.70
CA SER A 221 -29.83 13.25 18.51
C SER A 221 -29.16 14.35 19.32
N GLN A 222 -29.46 15.60 18.96
CA GLN A 222 -29.22 16.71 19.88
C GLN A 222 -29.89 16.54 21.27
N PHE A 223 -30.74 15.53 21.44
CA PHE A 223 -31.45 15.26 22.67
C PHE A 223 -30.83 14.18 23.53
N SER A 224 -30.28 13.12 22.89
CA SER A 224 -29.64 12.00 23.60
C SER A 224 -28.12 12.12 23.64
N GLY A 225 -27.50 12.87 22.72
CA GLY A 225 -26.04 12.92 22.53
C GLY A 225 -25.48 11.69 21.83
N ASN A 226 -26.32 10.74 21.37
CA ASN A 226 -25.87 9.61 20.58
C ASN A 226 -25.69 10.03 19.13
N HIS A 227 -24.58 9.65 18.56
CA HIS A 227 -24.26 9.81 17.14
C HIS A 227 -23.95 8.44 16.54
N PHE A 228 -24.05 8.34 15.21
CA PHE A 228 -23.78 7.10 14.50
C PHE A 228 -23.01 7.45 13.24
N LEU A 229 -21.92 6.74 12.96
CA LEU A 229 -21.08 7.02 11.82
C LEU A 229 -21.71 6.49 10.53
N ALA A 230 -21.89 7.38 9.56
CA ALA A 230 -22.02 7.05 8.15
C ALA A 230 -20.69 7.33 7.43
N PRO A 231 -20.47 6.82 6.19
CA PRO A 231 -19.22 7.06 5.46
C PRO A 231 -18.81 8.54 5.31
N GLY A 232 -19.80 9.45 5.18
CA GLY A 232 -19.57 10.90 5.11
C GLY A 232 -19.01 11.50 6.40
N ASP A 233 -19.41 10.96 7.57
CA ASP A 233 -18.91 11.38 8.87
C ASP A 233 -17.45 10.96 9.03
N TRP A 234 -17.16 9.69 8.78
CA TRP A 234 -15.79 9.16 8.83
C TRP A 234 -14.85 9.91 7.87
N ALA A 235 -15.33 10.20 6.65
CA ALA A 235 -14.56 10.96 5.66
C ALA A 235 -14.27 12.39 6.12
N THR A 236 -15.16 13.00 6.90
CA THR A 236 -14.96 14.34 7.47
C THR A 236 -13.98 14.28 8.65
N ILE A 237 -14.21 13.37 9.60
CA ILE A 237 -13.39 13.22 10.81
C ILE A 237 -11.93 12.95 10.43
N TYR A 238 -11.67 12.02 9.53
CA TYR A 238 -10.30 11.65 9.12
C TYR A 238 -9.82 12.40 7.87
N ASN A 239 -10.50 13.51 7.50
CA ASN A 239 -10.11 14.42 6.40
C ASN A 239 -9.93 13.73 5.04
N VAL A 240 -10.71 12.69 4.75
CA VAL A 240 -10.75 12.05 3.42
C VAL A 240 -11.45 12.96 2.40
N THR A 241 -12.35 13.84 2.85
CA THR A 241 -13.00 14.87 2.02
C THR A 241 -12.00 15.73 1.25
N SER A 242 -10.81 15.97 1.80
CA SER A 242 -9.73 16.67 1.08
C SER A 242 -9.25 15.89 -0.15
N ILE A 243 -9.26 14.55 -0.09
CA ILE A 243 -8.88 13.67 -1.21
C ILE A 243 -9.99 13.67 -2.26
N TYR A 244 -11.26 13.61 -1.85
CA TYR A 244 -12.41 13.74 -2.74
C TYR A 244 -12.41 15.09 -3.47
N ASN A 245 -12.12 16.18 -2.76
CA ASN A 245 -12.02 17.53 -3.34
C ASN A 245 -10.85 17.65 -4.33
N ALA A 246 -9.81 16.83 -4.20
CA ALA A 246 -8.72 16.72 -5.17
C ALA A 246 -9.09 15.87 -6.40
N GLY A 247 -10.31 15.29 -6.45
CA GLY A 247 -10.84 14.53 -7.57
C GLY A 247 -10.60 13.03 -7.50
N TYR A 248 -10.13 12.49 -6.38
CA TYR A 248 -9.85 11.06 -6.20
C TYR A 248 -10.93 10.42 -5.33
N THR A 249 -11.70 9.51 -5.91
CA THR A 249 -12.86 8.86 -5.30
C THR A 249 -12.82 7.33 -5.42
N GLY A 250 -11.70 6.77 -5.90
CA GLY A 250 -11.52 5.35 -6.18
C GLY A 250 -11.89 4.95 -7.61
N THR A 251 -12.10 5.92 -8.52
CA THR A 251 -12.55 5.63 -9.88
C THR A 251 -11.55 4.75 -10.65
N GLY A 252 -12.00 3.57 -11.08
CA GLY A 252 -11.16 2.59 -11.78
C GLY A 252 -10.22 1.81 -10.87
N MET A 253 -10.32 1.99 -9.55
CA MET A 253 -9.56 1.23 -8.58
C MET A 253 -10.34 0.03 -8.07
N HIS A 254 -9.61 -0.91 -7.50
CA HIS A 254 -10.11 -2.12 -6.88
C HIS A 254 -9.59 -2.24 -5.44
N VAL A 255 -10.45 -2.67 -4.53
CA VAL A 255 -10.09 -3.06 -3.16
C VAL A 255 -10.52 -4.51 -2.95
N GLY A 256 -9.59 -5.36 -2.53
CA GLY A 256 -9.84 -6.76 -2.22
C GLY A 256 -10.23 -6.93 -0.76
N ILE A 257 -11.34 -7.62 -0.53
CA ILE A 257 -11.81 -8.00 0.80
C ILE A 257 -11.75 -9.52 0.91
N ALA A 258 -11.09 -10.02 1.95
CA ALA A 258 -11.06 -11.45 2.24
C ALA A 258 -12.17 -11.80 3.22
N GLY A 259 -13.01 -12.77 2.87
CA GLY A 259 -14.14 -13.23 3.66
C GLY A 259 -14.23 -14.75 3.78
N GLN A 260 -15.18 -15.23 4.57
CA GLN A 260 -15.42 -16.67 4.74
C GLN A 260 -16.91 -17.04 4.77
N THR A 261 -17.75 -16.23 4.14
CA THR A 261 -19.19 -16.41 4.03
C THR A 261 -19.73 -15.75 2.77
N TYR A 262 -20.87 -16.20 2.29
CA TYR A 262 -21.73 -15.47 1.37
C TYR A 262 -22.56 -14.43 2.14
N PHE A 263 -22.99 -13.38 1.48
CA PHE A 263 -24.00 -12.43 1.95
C PHE A 263 -24.87 -11.95 0.78
N PRO A 264 -26.12 -11.50 1.03
CA PRO A 264 -27.00 -10.94 0.00
C PRO A 264 -26.43 -9.61 -0.56
N GLN A 265 -26.33 -9.46 -1.87
CA GLN A 265 -25.80 -8.23 -2.47
C GLN A 265 -26.71 -7.01 -2.28
N GLU A 266 -27.96 -7.26 -1.97
CA GLU A 266 -28.96 -6.24 -1.63
C GLU A 266 -28.54 -5.40 -0.43
N ASP A 267 -27.83 -5.98 0.54
CA ASP A 267 -27.35 -5.29 1.75
C ASP A 267 -26.45 -4.12 1.37
N ILE A 268 -25.53 -4.33 0.42
CA ILE A 268 -24.64 -3.28 -0.05
C ILE A 268 -25.42 -2.20 -0.84
N ALA A 269 -26.43 -2.59 -1.60
CA ALA A 269 -27.24 -1.64 -2.34
C ALA A 269 -28.08 -0.76 -1.39
N ASP A 270 -28.64 -1.34 -0.36
CA ASP A 270 -29.45 -0.65 0.66
C ASP A 270 -28.57 0.26 1.52
N PHE A 271 -27.39 -0.19 1.96
CA PHE A 271 -26.41 0.64 2.66
C PHE A 271 -26.03 1.88 1.84
N ARG A 272 -25.70 1.69 0.57
CA ARG A 272 -25.29 2.79 -0.28
C ARG A 272 -26.42 3.78 -0.54
N ALA A 273 -27.64 3.27 -0.72
CA ALA A 273 -28.82 4.13 -0.86
C ALA A 273 -29.08 4.92 0.43
N ALA A 274 -29.00 4.27 1.60
CA ALA A 274 -29.14 4.90 2.92
C ALA A 274 -28.05 5.96 3.17
N ALA A 275 -26.81 5.69 2.76
CA ALA A 275 -25.69 6.62 2.87
C ALA A 275 -25.68 7.74 1.80
N GLY A 276 -26.63 7.74 0.87
CA GLY A 276 -26.68 8.73 -0.22
C GLY A 276 -25.57 8.55 -1.26
N LEU A 277 -25.00 7.34 -1.38
CA LEU A 277 -23.94 6.99 -2.33
C LEU A 277 -24.52 6.42 -3.62
N SER A 278 -23.81 6.58 -4.72
CA SER A 278 -24.19 5.92 -5.98
C SER A 278 -23.98 4.41 -5.90
N ALA A 279 -24.69 3.63 -6.72
CA ALA A 279 -24.49 2.17 -6.80
C ALA A 279 -23.01 1.83 -7.01
N THR A 280 -22.51 0.82 -6.27
CA THR A 280 -21.14 0.36 -6.39
C THR A 280 -21.01 -0.76 -7.41
N LYS A 281 -19.76 -1.07 -7.76
CA LYS A 281 -19.41 -2.31 -8.43
C LYS A 281 -18.91 -3.30 -7.37
N LEU A 282 -19.56 -4.43 -7.27
CA LEU A 282 -19.19 -5.52 -6.37
C LEU A 282 -18.93 -6.77 -7.20
N ASN A 283 -17.76 -7.37 -7.02
CA ASN A 283 -17.43 -8.68 -7.56
C ASN A 283 -17.36 -9.66 -6.39
N MET A 284 -18.23 -10.65 -6.37
CA MET A 284 -18.19 -11.74 -5.40
C MET A 284 -17.50 -12.95 -6.02
N VAL A 285 -16.43 -13.42 -5.40
CA VAL A 285 -15.58 -14.51 -5.91
C VAL A 285 -15.43 -15.57 -4.85
N CYS A 286 -16.18 -16.67 -4.99
CA CYS A 286 -16.03 -17.82 -4.13
C CYS A 286 -14.84 -18.67 -4.57
N ILE A 287 -14.00 -19.07 -3.61
CA ILE A 287 -12.85 -19.96 -3.84
C ILE A 287 -13.16 -21.43 -3.55
N SER A 288 -14.30 -21.73 -2.93
CA SER A 288 -14.69 -23.09 -2.55
C SER A 288 -15.29 -23.86 -3.73
N ALA A 289 -15.24 -25.19 -3.66
CA ALA A 289 -15.87 -26.07 -4.63
C ALA A 289 -17.36 -26.38 -4.30
N ALA A 290 -17.82 -25.98 -3.11
CA ALA A 290 -19.18 -26.14 -2.61
C ALA A 290 -20.15 -25.10 -3.22
N ASP A 291 -21.45 -25.21 -2.92
CA ASP A 291 -22.42 -24.17 -3.27
C ASP A 291 -22.12 -22.90 -2.47
N CYS A 292 -21.66 -21.89 -3.15
CA CYS A 292 -21.20 -20.66 -2.56
C CYS A 292 -22.32 -19.66 -2.23
N THR A 293 -23.54 -19.99 -2.55
CA THR A 293 -24.71 -19.12 -2.30
C THR A 293 -25.64 -19.69 -1.23
N ASP A 294 -25.26 -20.83 -0.63
CA ASP A 294 -26.02 -21.44 0.45
C ASP A 294 -25.66 -20.78 1.79
N LEU A 295 -26.60 -20.05 2.36
CA LEU A 295 -26.50 -19.47 3.70
C LEU A 295 -26.73 -20.50 4.82
N ALA A 296 -27.13 -21.74 4.48
CA ALA A 296 -27.35 -22.80 5.46
C ALA A 296 -26.01 -23.19 6.10
N GLY A 297 -25.85 -22.88 7.37
CA GLY A 297 -24.62 -23.16 8.14
C GLY A 297 -23.66 -21.95 8.26
N GLU A 298 -24.01 -20.82 7.67
CA GLU A 298 -23.30 -19.57 7.90
C GLU A 298 -23.52 -19.07 9.34
N SER A 299 -22.50 -18.47 9.92
CA SER A 299 -22.67 -17.81 11.21
C SER A 299 -23.16 -16.36 10.99
N VAL A 300 -24.10 -15.94 11.81
CA VAL A 300 -24.60 -14.54 11.80
C VAL A 300 -23.45 -13.53 11.95
N GLY A 301 -22.42 -13.87 12.74
CA GLY A 301 -21.24 -13.03 12.89
C GLY A 301 -20.42 -12.91 11.61
N ASP A 302 -20.28 -13.99 10.83
CA ASP A 302 -19.53 -13.95 9.57
C ASP A 302 -20.27 -13.13 8.50
N VAL A 303 -21.63 -13.20 8.45
CA VAL A 303 -22.43 -12.37 7.52
C VAL A 303 -22.30 -10.89 7.87
N GLY A 304 -22.47 -10.52 9.14
CA GLY A 304 -22.30 -9.12 9.58
C GLY A 304 -20.89 -8.58 9.36
N GLU A 305 -19.86 -9.43 9.49
CA GLU A 305 -18.48 -9.07 9.16
C GLU A 305 -18.32 -8.79 7.65
N ALA A 306 -18.89 -9.64 6.81
CA ALA A 306 -18.80 -9.49 5.36
C ALA A 306 -19.53 -8.23 4.87
N ASP A 307 -20.73 -7.95 5.40
CA ASP A 307 -21.46 -6.72 5.12
C ASP A 307 -20.65 -5.50 5.54
N LEU A 308 -20.15 -5.46 6.78
CA LEU A 308 -19.35 -4.37 7.33
C LEU A 308 -18.11 -4.08 6.45
N ASP A 309 -17.36 -5.11 6.10
CA ASP A 309 -16.14 -4.98 5.32
C ASP A 309 -16.38 -4.36 3.94
N VAL A 310 -17.40 -4.85 3.23
CA VAL A 310 -17.75 -4.40 1.89
C VAL A 310 -18.39 -3.01 1.90
N GLU A 311 -19.29 -2.77 2.85
CA GLU A 311 -19.98 -1.49 3.01
C GLU A 311 -19.01 -0.35 3.28
N TRP A 312 -18.11 -0.54 4.25
CA TRP A 312 -17.24 0.53 4.70
C TRP A 312 -16.02 0.74 3.80
N SER A 313 -15.43 -0.31 3.23
CA SER A 313 -14.37 -0.14 2.24
C SER A 313 -14.89 0.58 0.98
N GLY A 314 -16.06 0.14 0.46
CA GLY A 314 -16.73 0.76 -0.69
C GLY A 314 -17.39 2.09 -0.37
N GLY A 315 -17.81 2.33 0.88
CA GLY A 315 -18.37 3.59 1.36
C GLY A 315 -17.34 4.71 1.39
N ILE A 316 -16.11 4.41 1.77
CA ILE A 316 -14.98 5.36 1.76
C ILE A 316 -14.37 5.48 0.36
N ALA A 317 -14.11 4.37 -0.35
CA ALA A 317 -13.67 4.41 -1.75
C ALA A 317 -14.88 4.43 -2.69
N GLN A 318 -15.64 5.52 -2.69
CA GLN A 318 -17.00 5.64 -3.20
C GLN A 318 -17.23 5.16 -4.64
N ASN A 319 -16.21 5.21 -5.51
CA ASN A 319 -16.29 4.80 -6.91
C ASN A 319 -15.34 3.64 -7.26
N ALA A 320 -14.72 3.01 -6.26
CA ALA A 320 -13.94 1.80 -6.46
C ALA A 320 -14.86 0.58 -6.70
N THR A 321 -14.30 -0.45 -7.28
CA THR A 321 -14.90 -1.78 -7.29
C THR A 321 -14.43 -2.53 -6.04
N VAL A 322 -15.34 -3.10 -5.27
CA VAL A 322 -15.02 -4.01 -4.18
C VAL A 322 -14.97 -5.43 -4.73
N ASP A 323 -13.85 -6.10 -4.56
CA ASP A 323 -13.65 -7.50 -4.94
C ASP A 323 -13.68 -8.35 -3.66
N PHE A 324 -14.85 -8.85 -3.32
CA PHE A 324 -15.07 -9.73 -2.17
C PHE A 324 -14.74 -11.17 -2.55
N VAL A 325 -13.61 -11.67 -2.03
CA VAL A 325 -13.15 -13.05 -2.23
C VAL A 325 -13.41 -13.83 -0.95
N TYR A 326 -14.15 -14.94 -1.05
CA TYR A 326 -14.58 -15.66 0.15
C TYR A 326 -14.56 -17.18 0.00
N ALA A 327 -14.42 -17.86 1.13
CA ALA A 327 -14.59 -19.31 1.27
C ALA A 327 -16.02 -19.62 1.77
N ALA A 328 -16.68 -20.63 1.21
CA ALA A 328 -17.98 -21.07 1.72
C ALA A 328 -17.86 -21.66 3.14
N ALA A 329 -18.88 -21.49 3.99
CA ALA A 329 -18.87 -21.93 5.38
C ALA A 329 -18.75 -23.46 5.53
N ASP A 330 -19.29 -24.22 4.59
CA ASP A 330 -19.31 -25.68 4.58
C ASP A 330 -18.05 -26.32 3.97
N ASP A 331 -17.11 -25.53 3.39
CA ASP A 331 -15.83 -26.08 2.92
C ASP A 331 -14.89 -26.32 4.10
N PRO A 332 -14.63 -27.59 4.46
CA PRO A 332 -13.92 -27.90 5.69
C PRO A 332 -12.43 -27.51 5.68
N GLY A 333 -11.90 -27.04 4.57
CA GLY A 333 -10.48 -26.74 4.41
C GLY A 333 -10.15 -25.33 3.93
N GLN A 334 -11.16 -24.48 3.81
CA GLN A 334 -11.00 -23.09 3.34
C GLN A 334 -11.54 -22.12 4.40
N ASP A 335 -10.90 -20.98 4.49
CA ASP A 335 -11.23 -19.90 5.43
C ASP A 335 -10.88 -18.55 4.82
N VAL A 336 -11.02 -17.48 5.58
CA VAL A 336 -10.67 -16.11 5.18
C VAL A 336 -9.20 -15.97 4.79
N PHE A 337 -8.28 -16.70 5.43
CA PHE A 337 -6.85 -16.63 5.08
C PHE A 337 -6.59 -17.30 3.73
N SER A 338 -7.34 -18.34 3.39
CA SER A 338 -7.34 -18.94 2.05
C SER A 338 -7.83 -17.96 0.99
N ALA A 339 -8.85 -17.15 1.31
CA ALA A 339 -9.33 -16.08 0.43
C ALA A 339 -8.27 -14.97 0.25
N ALA A 340 -7.60 -14.56 1.34
CA ALA A 340 -6.48 -13.61 1.28
C ALA A 340 -5.33 -14.13 0.41
N VAL A 341 -4.95 -15.40 0.57
CA VAL A 341 -3.91 -16.04 -0.26
C VAL A 341 -4.33 -16.07 -1.73
N TYR A 342 -5.60 -16.32 -2.04
CA TYR A 342 -6.11 -16.27 -3.42
C TYR A 342 -6.02 -14.86 -4.03
N LEU A 343 -6.33 -13.82 -3.26
CA LEU A 343 -6.17 -12.41 -3.68
C LEU A 343 -4.72 -12.07 -4.03
N VAL A 344 -3.76 -12.67 -3.35
CA VAL A 344 -2.32 -12.44 -3.59
C VAL A 344 -1.82 -13.25 -4.78
N THR A 345 -2.14 -14.54 -4.83
CA THR A 345 -1.45 -15.50 -5.70
C THR A 345 -2.14 -15.75 -7.03
N THR A 346 -3.46 -15.51 -7.11
CA THR A 346 -4.29 -16.00 -8.22
C THR A 346 -5.21 -14.93 -8.81
N TYR A 347 -5.88 -14.14 -7.96
CA TYR A 347 -6.85 -13.16 -8.41
C TYR A 347 -6.23 -12.00 -9.17
N LYS A 348 -6.84 -11.65 -10.30
CA LYS A 348 -6.44 -10.52 -11.15
C LYS A 348 -7.65 -9.81 -11.71
N VAL A 349 -7.55 -8.50 -11.78
CA VAL A 349 -8.46 -7.65 -12.53
C VAL A 349 -7.66 -6.97 -13.63
N ASP A 350 -8.13 -7.08 -14.87
CA ASP A 350 -7.45 -6.54 -16.07
C ASP A 350 -5.96 -6.94 -16.17
N GLY A 351 -5.62 -8.13 -15.66
CA GLY A 351 -4.26 -8.69 -15.68
C GLY A 351 -3.34 -8.20 -14.56
N ALA A 352 -3.84 -7.41 -13.61
CA ALA A 352 -3.09 -6.93 -12.44
C ALA A 352 -3.71 -7.42 -11.13
N VAL A 353 -2.90 -7.57 -10.10
CA VAL A 353 -3.37 -7.85 -8.73
C VAL A 353 -4.06 -6.61 -8.14
N VAL A 354 -5.05 -6.81 -7.26
CA VAL A 354 -5.68 -5.72 -6.50
C VAL A 354 -4.64 -5.01 -5.64
N PRO A 355 -4.64 -3.68 -5.57
CA PRO A 355 -3.56 -2.93 -4.90
C PRO A 355 -3.67 -2.87 -3.37
N VAL A 356 -4.87 -3.07 -2.82
CA VAL A 356 -5.16 -3.02 -1.39
C VAL A 356 -5.97 -4.24 -1.01
N ILE A 357 -5.63 -4.89 0.10
CA ILE A 357 -6.35 -6.05 0.65
C ILE A 357 -6.67 -5.75 2.11
N SER A 358 -7.95 -5.93 2.51
CA SER A 358 -8.40 -5.89 3.91
C SER A 358 -8.75 -7.27 4.41
N ILE A 359 -8.37 -7.55 5.65
CA ILE A 359 -8.68 -8.78 6.38
C ILE A 359 -9.19 -8.37 7.76
N SER A 360 -10.46 -8.65 8.08
CA SER A 360 -11.08 -8.31 9.37
C SER A 360 -11.16 -9.49 10.33
N TYR A 361 -10.31 -10.46 10.11
CA TYR A 361 -10.21 -11.66 10.95
C TYR A 361 -8.81 -11.77 11.53
N ALA A 362 -8.74 -12.08 12.81
CA ALA A 362 -7.50 -12.31 13.51
C ALA A 362 -7.67 -13.42 14.54
N SER A 363 -6.59 -13.96 15.01
CA SER A 363 -6.56 -14.84 16.16
C SER A 363 -5.23 -14.67 16.89
N CYS A 364 -5.24 -14.99 18.17
CA CYS A 364 -4.04 -14.96 18.99
C CYS A 364 -2.84 -15.68 18.33
N GLU A 365 -1.66 -15.06 18.35
CA GLU A 365 -0.45 -15.61 17.72
C GLU A 365 -0.15 -17.06 18.11
N THR A 366 -0.49 -17.48 19.34
CA THR A 366 -0.25 -18.85 19.82
C THR A 366 -1.22 -19.89 19.26
N GLN A 367 -2.30 -19.44 18.62
CA GLN A 367 -3.26 -20.31 17.91
C GLN A 367 -2.76 -20.63 16.48
N PHE A 368 -1.68 -20.00 16.03
CA PHE A 368 -1.00 -20.37 14.81
C PHE A 368 0.30 -21.10 15.13
N SER A 369 0.48 -22.27 14.57
CA SER A 369 1.78 -22.96 14.66
C SER A 369 2.85 -22.21 13.87
N ALA A 370 4.12 -22.54 14.11
CA ALA A 370 5.24 -21.95 13.35
C ALA A 370 5.12 -22.22 11.83
N ASN A 371 4.62 -23.39 11.46
CA ASN A 371 4.40 -23.76 10.06
C ASN A 371 3.27 -22.95 9.42
N MET A 372 2.15 -22.77 10.10
CA MET A 372 1.02 -21.97 9.61
C MET A 372 1.44 -20.52 9.41
N ARG A 373 2.13 -19.90 10.40
CA ARG A 373 2.64 -18.53 10.26
C ARG A 373 3.62 -18.41 9.10
N ALA A 374 4.61 -19.30 9.01
CA ALA A 374 5.60 -19.25 7.94
C ALA A 374 4.97 -19.40 6.54
N SER A 375 3.93 -20.20 6.41
CA SER A 375 3.18 -20.36 5.16
C SER A 375 2.44 -19.08 4.78
N LEU A 376 1.65 -18.50 5.70
CA LEU A 376 0.89 -17.28 5.42
C LEU A 376 1.81 -16.07 5.21
N ASP A 377 2.86 -15.92 6.04
CA ASP A 377 3.85 -14.84 5.86
C ASP A 377 4.54 -14.88 4.51
N GLY A 378 4.76 -16.07 3.94
CA GLY A 378 5.31 -16.20 2.59
C GLY A 378 4.43 -15.54 1.52
N PHE A 379 3.11 -15.63 1.67
CA PHE A 379 2.16 -14.96 0.77
C PHE A 379 2.01 -13.46 1.08
N LEU A 380 2.06 -13.06 2.35
CA LEU A 380 2.05 -11.65 2.74
C LEU A 380 3.31 -10.91 2.25
N GLU A 381 4.45 -11.58 2.25
CA GLU A 381 5.68 -11.05 1.65
C GLU A 381 5.60 -10.98 0.13
N GLU A 382 4.98 -11.97 -0.53
CA GLU A 382 4.67 -11.92 -1.97
C GLU A 382 3.79 -10.71 -2.28
N ALA A 383 2.73 -10.46 -1.49
CA ALA A 383 1.88 -9.28 -1.63
C ALA A 383 2.72 -7.99 -1.59
N ALA A 384 3.62 -7.86 -0.61
CA ALA A 384 4.52 -6.72 -0.50
C ALA A 384 5.42 -6.58 -1.75
N ALA A 385 5.98 -7.68 -2.26
CA ALA A 385 6.83 -7.69 -3.46
C ALA A 385 6.05 -7.33 -4.74
N GLN A 386 4.74 -7.60 -4.79
CA GLN A 386 3.81 -7.24 -5.86
C GLN A 386 3.24 -5.82 -5.73
N GLY A 387 3.55 -5.13 -4.63
CA GLY A 387 3.10 -3.78 -4.35
C GLY A 387 1.69 -3.70 -3.77
N GLN A 388 1.14 -4.81 -3.28
CA GLN A 388 -0.14 -4.84 -2.58
C GLN A 388 0.06 -4.37 -1.13
N SER A 389 -0.84 -3.52 -0.64
CA SER A 389 -0.91 -3.13 0.77
C SER A 389 -1.94 -4.00 1.48
N VAL A 390 -1.49 -4.78 2.46
CA VAL A 390 -2.38 -5.61 3.26
C VAL A 390 -2.61 -4.92 4.60
N VAL A 391 -3.88 -4.70 4.95
CA VAL A 391 -4.31 -4.19 6.26
C VAL A 391 -5.09 -5.27 6.98
N ASN A 392 -4.97 -5.32 8.31
CA ASN A 392 -5.66 -6.32 9.12
C ASN A 392 -6.06 -5.73 10.47
N SER A 393 -7.27 -6.03 10.89
CA SER A 393 -7.75 -5.73 12.24
C SER A 393 -6.84 -6.30 13.31
N SER A 394 -6.51 -5.50 14.34
CA SER A 394 -5.52 -5.90 15.36
C SER A 394 -6.11 -6.72 16.51
N GLY A 395 -7.43 -6.96 16.49
CA GLY A 395 -8.16 -7.71 17.51
C GLY A 395 -9.05 -6.83 18.40
N ASP A 396 -10.02 -7.47 19.08
CA ASP A 396 -11.07 -6.78 19.81
C ASP A 396 -11.15 -7.20 21.29
N ALA A 397 -10.17 -7.94 21.79
CA ALA A 397 -10.05 -8.34 23.20
C ALA A 397 -8.93 -7.59 23.95
N GLY A 398 -8.59 -6.39 23.51
CA GLY A 398 -7.49 -5.59 24.05
C GLY A 398 -6.15 -6.31 23.96
N ALA A 399 -5.32 -6.20 25.00
CA ALA A 399 -4.05 -6.93 25.05
C ALA A 399 -4.24 -8.45 25.24
N ALA A 400 -5.45 -8.94 25.50
CA ALA A 400 -5.74 -10.33 25.81
C ALA A 400 -6.26 -11.12 24.60
N GLY A 401 -5.64 -11.00 23.43
CA GLY A 401 -6.10 -11.60 22.18
C GLY A 401 -6.37 -13.11 22.27
N CYS A 402 -5.67 -13.84 23.14
CA CYS A 402 -5.92 -15.27 23.36
C CYS A 402 -7.22 -15.58 24.15
N ASP A 403 -7.81 -14.59 24.79
CA ASP A 403 -9.01 -14.73 25.63
C ASP A 403 -10.26 -14.10 24.96
N GLN A 404 -10.20 -13.90 23.63
CA GLN A 404 -11.34 -13.40 22.85
C GLN A 404 -12.59 -14.25 23.08
N GLY A 405 -13.73 -13.60 23.33
CA GLY A 405 -14.99 -14.25 23.68
C GLY A 405 -15.08 -14.70 25.15
N SER A 406 -14.10 -14.34 25.97
CA SER A 406 -14.11 -14.54 27.42
C SER A 406 -14.41 -13.23 28.14
N SER A 407 -14.97 -13.29 29.34
CA SER A 407 -15.22 -12.13 30.21
C SER A 407 -14.01 -11.75 31.09
N ILE A 408 -12.99 -12.60 31.14
CA ILE A 408 -11.79 -12.39 31.94
C ILE A 408 -10.55 -13.00 31.26
N ALA A 409 -9.43 -12.30 31.26
CA ALA A 409 -8.18 -12.77 30.70
C ALA A 409 -7.47 -13.79 31.60
N THR A 410 -6.95 -14.86 31.01
CA THR A 410 -6.25 -15.97 31.69
C THR A 410 -4.91 -16.31 31.06
N GLN A 411 -4.67 -15.91 29.82
CA GLN A 411 -3.53 -16.35 29.00
C GLN A 411 -2.43 -15.26 28.89
N GLY A 412 -2.65 -14.07 29.46
CA GLY A 412 -1.70 -12.97 29.44
C GLY A 412 -1.83 -12.07 28.22
N ALA A 413 -0.93 -11.10 28.09
CA ALA A 413 -0.91 -10.20 26.95
C ALA A 413 -0.25 -10.87 25.73
N VAL A 414 -1.01 -11.05 24.66
CA VAL A 414 -0.56 -11.65 23.39
C VAL A 414 -1.21 -10.91 22.23
N ALA A 415 -0.41 -10.46 21.29
CA ALA A 415 -0.88 -9.83 20.07
C ALA A 415 -1.59 -10.82 19.14
N ASP A 416 -2.45 -10.32 18.30
CA ASP A 416 -3.16 -11.10 17.29
C ASP A 416 -2.38 -11.15 15.96
N TYR A 417 -2.58 -12.24 15.23
CA TYR A 417 -2.03 -12.50 13.91
C TYR A 417 -3.20 -12.63 12.90
N PRO A 418 -3.08 -12.10 11.66
CA PRO A 418 -1.91 -11.59 10.93
C PRO A 418 -1.44 -10.17 11.25
N ALA A 419 -2.12 -9.37 12.08
CA ALA A 419 -1.75 -7.99 12.36
C ALA A 419 -0.29 -7.85 12.87
N SER A 420 0.22 -8.85 13.58
CA SER A 420 1.61 -8.89 14.06
C SER A 420 2.64 -9.29 13.00
N SER A 421 2.23 -9.71 11.80
CA SER A 421 3.17 -9.95 10.70
C SER A 421 3.90 -8.67 10.29
N PRO A 422 5.22 -8.72 10.00
CA PRO A 422 5.97 -7.54 9.54
C PRO A 422 5.56 -7.05 8.14
N TYR A 423 4.74 -7.81 7.40
CA TYR A 423 4.27 -7.48 6.05
C TYR A 423 2.86 -6.88 6.01
N VAL A 424 2.22 -6.75 7.16
CA VAL A 424 0.84 -6.27 7.32
C VAL A 424 0.81 -4.98 8.11
N THR A 425 -0.09 -4.06 7.76
CA THR A 425 -0.42 -2.91 8.60
C THR A 425 -1.52 -3.29 9.58
N GLY A 426 -1.17 -3.40 10.86
CA GLY A 426 -2.13 -3.69 11.93
C GLY A 426 -2.96 -2.45 12.26
N VAL A 427 -4.29 -2.56 12.18
CA VAL A 427 -5.24 -1.46 12.42
C VAL A 427 -5.95 -1.66 13.74
N GLY A 428 -5.72 -0.78 14.70
CA GLY A 428 -6.28 -0.79 16.05
C GLY A 428 -7.58 0.02 16.16
N GLY A 429 -8.07 0.11 17.41
CA GLY A 429 -9.32 0.79 17.74
C GLY A 429 -9.13 2.00 18.66
N THR A 430 -9.87 3.07 18.35
CA THR A 430 -10.03 4.28 19.17
C THR A 430 -11.51 4.51 19.47
N THR A 431 -11.81 5.46 20.34
CA THR A 431 -13.15 6.02 20.54
C THR A 431 -13.03 7.54 20.70
N PHE A 432 -14.07 8.28 20.30
CA PHE A 432 -14.09 9.73 20.49
C PHE A 432 -14.20 10.06 21.98
N SER A 433 -13.64 11.19 22.37
CA SER A 433 -13.55 11.58 23.80
C SER A 433 -13.99 13.01 24.06
N ALA A 434 -14.23 13.79 23.01
CA ALA A 434 -14.60 15.20 23.16
C ALA A 434 -16.11 15.47 23.01
N ASP A 435 -16.87 14.48 22.60
CA ASP A 435 -18.33 14.54 22.42
C ASP A 435 -19.08 13.61 23.39
N GLY A 436 -18.40 13.11 24.38
CA GLY A 436 -18.92 12.24 25.44
C GLY A 436 -18.02 11.06 25.76
N SER A 437 -18.61 10.01 26.29
CA SER A 437 -17.97 8.73 26.55
C SER A 437 -19.00 7.61 26.52
N VAL A 438 -18.52 6.38 26.44
CA VAL A 438 -19.35 5.18 26.51
C VAL A 438 -20.33 5.26 27.66
N GLY A 439 -21.64 5.11 27.39
CA GLY A 439 -22.72 5.22 28.37
C GLY A 439 -22.96 6.63 28.95
N SER A 440 -22.23 7.64 28.52
CA SER A 440 -22.39 9.03 28.96
C SER A 440 -22.15 9.98 27.78
N PRO A 441 -23.01 9.95 26.74
CA PRO A 441 -22.89 10.86 25.61
C PRO A 441 -23.04 12.32 26.04
N GLU A 442 -22.38 13.26 25.36
CA GLU A 442 -22.46 14.70 25.67
C GLU A 442 -23.51 15.38 24.79
N PRO A 443 -24.76 15.57 25.25
CA PRO A 443 -25.80 16.20 24.48
C PRO A 443 -25.42 17.65 24.10
N GLY A 444 -25.50 17.98 22.82
CA GLY A 444 -25.22 19.31 22.32
C GLY A 444 -23.75 19.60 22.01
N ALA A 445 -22.95 18.59 21.74
CA ALA A 445 -21.56 18.71 21.23
C ALA A 445 -21.51 19.39 19.84
N ASN A 446 -22.08 20.60 19.75
CA ASN A 446 -22.26 21.39 18.53
C ASN A 446 -20.93 21.75 17.82
N GLU A 447 -19.81 21.55 18.48
CA GLU A 447 -18.51 21.81 17.90
C GLU A 447 -18.13 20.72 16.88
N TYR A 448 -18.55 19.47 17.13
CA TYR A 448 -18.16 18.31 16.36
C TYR A 448 -19.26 17.81 15.43
N TRP A 449 -20.53 17.98 15.83
CA TRP A 449 -21.68 17.47 15.10
C TRP A 449 -22.66 18.56 14.70
N SER A 450 -23.14 18.50 13.45
CA SER A 450 -24.23 19.37 13.03
C SER A 450 -25.58 18.81 13.53
N HIS A 451 -26.37 19.63 14.15
CA HIS A 451 -27.68 19.24 14.64
C HIS A 451 -28.75 19.49 13.60
N SER A 452 -29.39 18.42 13.12
CA SER A 452 -30.66 18.49 12.40
C SER A 452 -31.78 18.04 13.35
N SER A 453 -32.89 18.74 13.39
CA SER A 453 -33.85 18.59 14.48
C SER A 453 -34.81 17.40 14.34
N THR A 454 -34.90 16.69 13.22
CA THR A 454 -35.99 15.72 12.99
C THR A 454 -35.72 14.66 11.94
N ALA A 455 -34.58 14.65 11.24
CA ALA A 455 -34.25 13.68 10.21
C ALA A 455 -32.89 13.04 10.51
N ASP A 456 -32.74 11.79 10.12
CA ASP A 456 -31.46 11.10 10.11
C ASP A 456 -30.47 11.87 9.20
N VAL A 457 -29.24 12.10 9.67
CA VAL A 457 -28.23 12.87 8.95
C VAL A 457 -27.02 12.00 8.71
N VAL A 458 -26.81 11.61 7.46
CA VAL A 458 -25.73 10.69 7.02
C VAL A 458 -24.37 11.36 6.82
N SER A 459 -24.23 12.63 7.20
CA SER A 459 -22.98 13.39 7.17
C SER A 459 -23.11 14.56 8.14
N SER A 460 -23.08 14.26 9.42
CA SER A 460 -23.31 15.22 10.51
C SER A 460 -22.01 15.73 11.13
N ALA A 461 -20.91 15.01 11.00
CA ALA A 461 -19.60 15.39 11.52
C ALA A 461 -19.07 16.66 10.82
N LEU A 462 -18.50 17.59 11.61
CA LEU A 462 -18.03 18.90 11.15
C LEU A 462 -16.51 18.97 11.01
N GLN A 463 -15.77 18.17 11.79
CA GLN A 463 -14.31 18.18 11.88
C GLN A 463 -13.79 16.93 12.57
N TYR A 464 -12.46 16.83 12.71
CA TYR A 464 -11.82 15.81 13.55
C TYR A 464 -12.33 15.92 15.00
N ILE A 465 -12.65 14.77 15.59
CA ILE A 465 -13.08 14.64 16.98
C ILE A 465 -11.92 14.02 17.76
N PRO A 466 -11.41 14.63 18.84
CA PRO A 466 -10.33 14.06 19.64
C PRO A 466 -10.65 12.65 20.13
N GLU A 467 -9.65 11.78 20.07
CA GLU A 467 -9.78 10.35 20.34
C GLU A 467 -9.03 9.94 21.62
N THR A 468 -9.48 8.85 22.21
CA THR A 468 -8.76 8.04 23.22
C THR A 468 -8.73 6.58 22.74
N SER A 469 -8.02 5.69 23.41
CA SER A 469 -8.07 4.26 23.06
C SER A 469 -9.47 3.70 23.27
N TRP A 470 -9.91 2.80 22.37
CA TRP A 470 -11.13 2.08 22.56
C TRP A 470 -10.98 0.99 23.64
N ASN A 471 -11.82 1.01 24.67
CA ASN A 471 -11.96 -0.05 25.67
C ASN A 471 -13.32 0.06 26.37
N ASP A 472 -14.29 -0.68 25.86
CA ASP A 472 -15.67 -0.70 26.37
C ASP A 472 -15.92 -1.79 27.41
N THR A 473 -14.93 -2.66 27.68
CA THR A 473 -15.04 -3.83 28.58
C THR A 473 -15.67 -3.48 29.93
N ALA A 474 -15.22 -2.39 30.57
CA ALA A 474 -15.73 -2.01 31.88
C ALA A 474 -17.21 -1.57 31.82
N TYR A 475 -17.64 -0.91 30.75
CA TYR A 475 -19.01 -0.52 30.50
C TYR A 475 -19.89 -1.74 30.24
N ASP A 476 -19.51 -2.59 29.29
CA ASP A 476 -20.23 -3.81 28.93
C ASP A 476 -20.44 -4.72 30.17
N GLN A 477 -19.38 -4.92 30.97
CA GLN A 477 -19.46 -5.75 32.19
C GLN A 477 -20.24 -5.07 33.34
N SER A 478 -20.43 -3.75 33.28
CA SER A 478 -21.35 -3.06 34.16
C SER A 478 -22.80 -3.33 33.85
N LEU A 479 -23.13 -3.64 32.60
CA LEU A 479 -24.46 -4.04 32.14
C LEU A 479 -24.70 -5.52 32.43
N ASP A 480 -23.76 -6.39 32.13
CA ASP A 480 -23.75 -7.81 32.46
C ASP A 480 -22.30 -8.29 32.70
N PRO A 481 -21.96 -8.75 33.89
CA PRO A 481 -20.60 -9.22 34.23
C PRO A 481 -20.10 -10.40 33.37
N THR A 482 -20.97 -11.04 32.60
CA THR A 482 -20.61 -12.13 31.69
C THR A 482 -20.25 -11.64 30.29
N ASN A 483 -20.45 -10.35 30.01
CA ASN A 483 -20.06 -9.77 28.73
C ASN A 483 -18.56 -9.93 28.47
N THR A 484 -18.23 -10.18 27.21
CA THR A 484 -16.84 -10.48 26.80
C THR A 484 -15.95 -9.27 26.84
N LEU A 485 -14.65 -9.49 26.78
CA LEU A 485 -13.66 -8.42 26.65
C LEU A 485 -13.88 -7.68 25.33
N THR A 486 -13.91 -6.33 25.37
CA THR A 486 -14.25 -5.46 24.25
C THR A 486 -13.30 -4.26 24.23
N SER A 487 -12.22 -4.31 23.44
CA SER A 487 -11.18 -3.26 23.38
C SER A 487 -10.26 -3.44 22.20
N GLY A 488 -9.67 -2.36 21.70
CA GLY A 488 -8.69 -2.40 20.63
C GLY A 488 -7.48 -3.30 20.94
N GLY A 489 -7.21 -4.26 20.05
CA GLY A 489 -6.10 -5.20 20.17
C GLY A 489 -4.77 -4.51 19.99
N GLY A 490 -3.76 -4.94 20.77
CA GLY A 490 -2.41 -4.42 20.66
C GLY A 490 -1.46 -5.01 21.67
N GLY A 491 -0.17 -4.87 21.42
CA GLY A 491 0.86 -5.41 22.29
C GLY A 491 2.15 -5.76 21.57
N VAL A 492 2.83 -6.76 22.10
CA VAL A 492 4.16 -7.19 21.66
C VAL A 492 4.06 -8.58 21.07
N SER A 493 4.53 -8.77 19.85
CA SER A 493 4.61 -10.10 19.23
C SER A 493 5.52 -11.03 20.01
N LEU A 494 5.12 -12.28 20.13
CA LEU A 494 5.92 -13.34 20.74
C LEU A 494 6.94 -13.94 19.75
N TYR A 495 6.75 -13.74 18.45
CA TYR A 495 7.47 -14.49 17.42
C TYR A 495 8.27 -13.63 16.44
N TYR A 496 7.88 -12.40 16.21
CA TYR A 496 8.50 -11.53 15.20
C TYR A 496 9.44 -10.54 15.85
N ALA A 497 10.69 -10.49 15.37
CA ALA A 497 11.61 -9.44 15.74
C ALA A 497 11.11 -8.09 15.21
N MET A 498 11.44 -7.01 15.91
CA MET A 498 11.12 -5.64 15.48
C MET A 498 11.74 -5.37 14.10
N PRO A 499 10.93 -5.03 13.09
CA PRO A 499 11.43 -4.68 11.77
C PRO A 499 12.34 -3.43 11.79
N SER A 500 13.22 -3.30 10.80
CA SER A 500 14.18 -2.18 10.71
C SER A 500 13.50 -0.80 10.59
N TRP A 501 12.28 -0.74 10.11
CA TRP A 501 11.50 0.48 9.97
C TRP A 501 10.70 0.87 11.22
N GLN A 502 10.52 -0.06 12.20
CA GLN A 502 9.79 0.19 13.44
C GLN A 502 10.75 0.57 14.57
N TRP A 503 10.29 1.28 15.56
CA TRP A 503 11.00 1.55 16.83
C TRP A 503 10.11 1.24 18.03
N ALA A 504 10.76 0.97 19.16
CA ALA A 504 10.05 0.69 20.42
C ALA A 504 9.38 1.96 20.96
N PRO A 505 8.21 1.83 21.63
CA PRO A 505 7.65 2.93 22.42
C PRO A 505 8.65 3.46 23.44
N SER A 506 8.59 4.77 23.72
CA SER A 506 9.56 5.43 24.58
C SER A 506 9.62 4.91 26.03
N ASN A 507 8.52 4.34 26.51
CA ASN A 507 8.37 3.75 27.84
C ASN A 507 8.56 2.21 27.88
N PHE A 508 8.86 1.58 26.73
CA PHE A 508 9.02 0.13 26.64
C PHE A 508 10.45 -0.30 26.97
N SER A 509 10.59 -1.29 27.85
CA SER A 509 11.90 -1.81 28.30
C SER A 509 12.11 -3.30 28.02
N GLY A 510 11.20 -3.92 27.28
CA GLY A 510 11.27 -5.33 26.87
C GLY A 510 12.21 -5.57 25.67
N PRO A 511 12.29 -6.82 25.19
CA PRO A 511 13.06 -7.15 24.00
C PRO A 511 12.45 -6.45 22.76
N PRO A 512 13.29 -6.09 21.76
CA PRO A 512 12.84 -5.43 20.54
C PRO A 512 12.11 -6.43 19.60
N MET A 513 10.82 -6.63 19.86
CA MET A 513 9.92 -7.43 19.06
C MET A 513 9.02 -6.53 18.21
N ARG A 514 8.29 -7.10 17.24
CA ARG A 514 7.25 -6.41 16.49
C ARG A 514 6.16 -5.92 17.45
N PHE A 515 5.76 -4.67 17.31
CA PHE A 515 4.73 -4.00 18.10
C PHE A 515 3.50 -3.73 17.27
N VAL A 516 2.31 -3.91 17.86
CA VAL A 516 0.98 -3.78 17.23
C VAL A 516 0.14 -2.87 18.11
N PRO A 517 -0.78 -2.05 17.54
CA PRO A 517 -1.04 -1.81 16.13
C PRO A 517 -0.05 -0.83 15.49
N ASP A 518 -0.17 -0.61 14.17
CA ASP A 518 0.59 0.43 13.47
C ASP A 518 -0.15 1.76 13.48
N VAL A 519 -1.47 1.73 13.23
CA VAL A 519 -2.40 2.86 13.25
C VAL A 519 -3.71 2.44 13.91
N ALA A 520 -4.58 3.39 14.26
CA ALA A 520 -5.87 3.09 14.84
C ALA A 520 -6.94 4.09 14.37
N PHE A 521 -8.21 3.67 14.36
CA PHE A 521 -9.36 4.53 14.03
C PHE A 521 -10.53 4.18 14.94
N SER A 522 -11.62 4.96 14.92
CA SER A 522 -12.82 4.70 15.69
C SER A 522 -13.29 3.25 15.55
N ALA A 523 -13.65 2.61 16.67
CA ALA A 523 -13.98 1.20 16.74
C ALA A 523 -15.04 0.86 17.82
N SER A 524 -15.45 1.83 18.67
CA SER A 524 -16.42 1.54 19.73
C SER A 524 -17.79 1.18 19.14
N ALA A 525 -18.38 0.09 19.65
CA ALA A 525 -19.75 -0.30 19.33
C ALA A 525 -20.78 0.38 20.27
N ASP A 526 -20.32 1.05 21.32
CA ASP A 526 -21.14 1.65 22.37
C ASP A 526 -21.09 3.18 22.38
N HIS A 527 -20.16 3.77 21.61
CA HIS A 527 -20.03 5.21 21.47
C HIS A 527 -19.70 5.55 20.02
N ASP A 528 -20.63 6.22 19.33
CA ASP A 528 -20.57 6.60 17.93
C ASP A 528 -20.24 5.43 16.96
N PRO A 529 -21.02 4.33 17.05
CA PRO A 529 -20.75 3.15 16.25
C PRO A 529 -21.03 3.36 14.77
N TYR A 530 -20.52 2.45 13.97
CA TYR A 530 -20.69 2.40 12.52
C TYR A 530 -22.08 1.89 12.16
N LEU A 531 -22.79 2.58 11.27
CA LEU A 531 -24.04 2.12 10.69
C LEU A 531 -23.79 0.92 9.77
N LEU A 532 -24.72 -0.04 9.79
CA LEU A 532 -24.62 -1.29 9.05
C LEU A 532 -25.98 -1.64 8.43
N CYS A 533 -25.97 -2.27 7.27
CA CYS A 533 -27.13 -2.87 6.62
C CYS A 533 -26.93 -4.39 6.49
N SER A 534 -27.93 -5.15 6.88
CA SER A 534 -27.96 -6.60 6.66
C SER A 534 -29.38 -7.12 6.63
N GLN A 535 -29.65 -8.14 5.82
CA GLN A 535 -31.00 -8.76 5.70
C GLN A 535 -31.19 -9.93 6.64
N GLU A 536 -30.12 -10.53 7.15
CA GLU A 536 -30.19 -11.84 7.84
C GLU A 536 -29.68 -11.77 9.28
N PHE A 537 -30.27 -10.91 10.08
CA PHE A 537 -29.92 -10.86 11.51
C PHE A 537 -30.92 -11.60 12.40
N THR A 538 -30.40 -12.38 13.32
CA THR A 538 -31.21 -13.01 14.37
C THR A 538 -31.72 -11.95 15.33
N SER A 539 -33.04 -12.00 15.65
CA SER A 539 -33.63 -11.13 16.65
C SER A 539 -32.87 -11.16 17.99
N THR A 540 -32.59 -9.99 18.56
CA THR A 540 -32.01 -9.90 19.90
C THR A 540 -32.96 -10.35 20.99
N THR A 541 -34.29 -10.38 20.70
CA THR A 541 -35.35 -10.82 21.63
C THR A 541 -35.71 -12.27 21.47
N ASP A 542 -35.55 -12.85 20.29
CA ASP A 542 -35.79 -14.26 19.96
C ASP A 542 -34.75 -14.79 18.96
N PRO A 543 -33.70 -15.47 19.43
CA PRO A 543 -32.65 -16.01 18.56
C PRO A 543 -33.11 -17.02 17.50
N SER A 544 -34.37 -17.44 17.52
CA SER A 544 -34.96 -18.30 16.49
C SER A 544 -35.67 -17.55 15.38
N GLN A 545 -35.73 -16.23 15.46
CA GLN A 545 -36.35 -15.33 14.48
C GLN A 545 -35.28 -14.42 13.83
N THR A 546 -35.43 -14.16 12.55
CA THR A 546 -34.74 -13.06 11.87
C THR A 546 -35.59 -11.81 11.96
N ASP A 547 -35.02 -10.69 12.32
CA ASP A 547 -35.74 -9.38 12.38
C ASP A 547 -35.99 -8.77 10.98
N GLY A 548 -35.53 -9.45 9.93
CA GLY A 548 -35.64 -8.99 8.55
C GLY A 548 -34.61 -7.91 8.21
N PRO A 549 -34.71 -7.27 7.03
CA PRO A 549 -33.76 -6.28 6.56
C PRO A 549 -33.62 -5.09 7.50
N SER A 550 -32.41 -4.66 7.79
CA SER A 550 -32.15 -3.55 8.70
C SER A 550 -32.30 -2.17 8.04
N CYS A 551 -32.21 -2.07 6.71
CA CYS A 551 -32.23 -0.80 5.99
C CYS A 551 -33.46 -0.64 5.08
N VAL A 552 -34.65 -0.68 5.66
CA VAL A 552 -35.93 -0.56 4.92
C VAL A 552 -36.29 0.92 4.68
N ASP A 553 -35.93 1.81 5.61
CA ASP A 553 -36.16 3.27 5.52
C ASP A 553 -34.86 4.00 5.94
N GLY A 554 -34.00 4.26 4.97
CA GLY A 554 -32.63 4.66 5.25
C GLY A 554 -31.86 3.55 5.98
N PHE A 555 -31.19 3.86 7.08
CA PHE A 555 -30.53 2.90 7.94
C PHE A 555 -31.44 2.17 8.96
N ARG A 556 -32.77 2.31 8.84
CA ARG A 556 -33.73 1.78 9.80
C ARG A 556 -34.44 0.55 9.27
N ASP A 557 -34.72 -0.38 10.17
CA ASP A 557 -35.61 -1.50 9.92
C ASP A 557 -37.09 -1.11 9.98
N SER A 558 -37.99 -2.07 9.80
CA SER A 558 -39.44 -1.88 9.88
C SER A 558 -39.95 -1.47 11.28
N ASN A 559 -39.15 -1.67 12.33
CA ASN A 559 -39.46 -1.28 13.71
C ASN A 559 -38.86 0.08 14.06
N THR A 560 -38.19 0.73 13.13
CA THR A 560 -37.43 1.98 13.28
C THR A 560 -36.12 1.84 14.08
N ASP A 561 -35.64 0.64 14.30
CA ASP A 561 -34.37 0.37 14.95
C ASP A 561 -33.19 0.49 13.96
N LEU A 562 -32.02 0.85 14.45
CA LEU A 562 -30.77 0.89 13.70
C LEU A 562 -30.01 -0.44 13.87
N MET A 563 -29.15 -0.73 12.93
CA MET A 563 -28.13 -1.75 13.08
C MET A 563 -26.77 -1.10 13.04
N THR A 564 -25.94 -1.44 14.02
CA THR A 564 -24.62 -0.81 14.17
C THR A 564 -23.55 -1.84 14.43
N ALA A 565 -22.32 -1.50 14.07
CA ALA A 565 -21.14 -2.28 14.33
C ALA A 565 -20.00 -1.44 14.92
N GLY A 566 -19.09 -2.11 15.59
CA GLY A 566 -17.81 -1.60 16.03
C GLY A 566 -16.76 -2.71 15.90
N GLY A 567 -15.63 -2.51 16.52
CA GLY A 567 -14.48 -3.40 16.42
C GLY A 567 -13.41 -2.85 15.48
N THR A 568 -12.22 -3.41 15.59
CA THR A 568 -11.13 -3.12 14.65
C THR A 568 -11.47 -3.58 13.23
N SER A 569 -12.52 -4.41 13.11
CA SER A 569 -13.16 -4.80 11.84
C SER A 569 -13.82 -3.66 11.10
N ALA A 570 -14.30 -2.61 11.78
CA ALA A 570 -14.82 -1.41 11.13
C ALA A 570 -13.67 -0.48 10.70
N SER A 571 -12.63 -0.40 11.51
CA SER A 571 -11.44 0.44 11.27
C SER A 571 -10.65 -0.02 10.05
N SER A 572 -10.42 -1.32 9.90
CA SER A 572 -9.57 -1.92 8.86
C SER A 572 -10.11 -1.68 7.43
N PRO A 573 -11.37 -2.03 7.08
CA PRO A 573 -11.91 -1.80 5.75
C PRO A 573 -12.09 -0.30 5.45
N SER A 574 -12.41 0.54 6.43
CA SER A 574 -12.48 1.98 6.26
C SER A 574 -11.10 2.55 5.86
N PHE A 575 -10.04 2.09 6.52
CA PHE A 575 -8.68 2.46 6.16
C PHE A 575 -8.27 1.90 4.79
N ALA A 576 -8.65 0.67 4.45
CA ALA A 576 -8.43 0.11 3.10
C ALA A 576 -9.09 0.95 2.01
N GLY A 577 -10.30 1.46 2.27
CA GLY A 577 -10.98 2.43 1.41
C GLY A 577 -10.15 3.71 1.22
N MET A 578 -9.65 4.31 2.31
CA MET A 578 -8.77 5.49 2.23
C MET A 578 -7.49 5.19 1.42
N LEU A 579 -6.85 4.04 1.64
CA LEU A 579 -5.65 3.64 0.90
C LEU A 579 -5.93 3.47 -0.60
N THR A 580 -7.12 2.98 -0.97
CA THR A 580 -7.54 2.84 -2.36
C THR A 580 -7.57 4.19 -3.09
N LEU A 581 -7.97 5.27 -2.40
CA LEU A 581 -7.91 6.63 -2.94
C LEU A 581 -6.47 7.12 -3.14
N LEU A 582 -5.57 6.77 -2.22
CA LEU A 582 -4.14 7.12 -2.34
C LEU A 582 -3.50 6.38 -3.52
N VAL A 583 -3.88 5.10 -3.72
CA VAL A 583 -3.43 4.28 -4.86
C VAL A 583 -3.91 4.85 -6.19
N GLU A 584 -5.13 5.38 -6.28
CA GLU A 584 -5.64 6.07 -7.49
C GLU A 584 -4.68 7.18 -7.95
N LYS A 585 -4.08 7.89 -7.01
CA LYS A 585 -3.14 8.99 -7.30
C LYS A 585 -1.70 8.56 -7.47
N TYR A 586 -1.20 7.74 -6.55
CA TYR A 586 0.25 7.49 -6.39
C TYR A 586 0.67 6.09 -6.83
N GLY A 587 -0.30 5.26 -7.27
CA GLY A 587 -0.05 3.86 -7.60
C GLY A 587 0.11 2.98 -6.35
N LYS A 588 0.43 1.73 -6.56
CA LYS A 588 0.63 0.73 -5.50
C LYS A 588 1.68 1.18 -4.49
N GLN A 589 1.45 0.89 -3.20
CA GLN A 589 2.31 1.31 -2.10
C GLN A 589 3.10 0.16 -1.46
N GLY A 590 2.72 -1.09 -1.70
CA GLY A 590 3.36 -2.25 -1.06
C GLY A 590 3.16 -2.27 0.44
N ASN A 591 4.20 -2.68 1.19
CA ASN A 591 4.15 -2.63 2.65
C ASN A 591 4.18 -1.17 3.15
N LEU A 592 2.99 -0.63 3.41
CA LEU A 592 2.80 0.78 3.76
C LEU A 592 3.50 1.18 5.06
N ASN A 593 3.76 0.24 5.98
CA ASN A 593 4.37 0.54 7.28
C ASN A 593 5.70 1.30 7.14
N GLN A 594 6.54 0.92 6.17
CA GLN A 594 7.82 1.61 5.97
C GLN A 594 7.62 3.11 5.68
N THR A 595 6.59 3.45 4.90
CA THR A 595 6.22 4.84 4.57
C THR A 595 5.65 5.56 5.80
N LEU A 596 4.71 4.93 6.52
CA LEU A 596 4.08 5.53 7.71
C LEU A 596 5.13 5.83 8.80
N TYR A 597 5.97 4.85 9.12
CA TYR A 597 7.03 5.04 10.12
C TYR A 597 8.11 6.02 9.66
N SER A 598 8.44 6.07 8.37
CA SER A 598 9.36 7.09 7.83
C SER A 598 8.79 8.51 7.97
N LEU A 599 7.51 8.71 7.72
CA LEU A 599 6.83 10.00 7.95
C LEU A 599 6.83 10.35 9.44
N ALA A 600 6.50 9.39 10.28
CA ALA A 600 6.41 9.58 11.73
C ALA A 600 7.79 9.83 12.41
N ALA A 601 8.89 9.40 11.80
CA ALA A 601 10.24 9.69 12.30
C ALA A 601 10.59 11.20 12.28
N HIS A 602 9.82 12.02 11.55
CA HIS A 602 9.99 13.47 11.48
C HIS A 602 8.86 14.16 12.22
N SER A 603 9.14 14.86 13.30
CA SER A 603 8.13 15.46 14.19
C SER A 603 7.13 16.37 13.48
N THR A 604 7.55 17.11 12.47
CA THR A 604 6.66 17.98 11.66
C THR A 604 5.65 17.16 10.86
N ASN A 605 6.09 16.06 10.24
CA ASN A 605 5.23 15.17 9.48
C ASN A 605 4.32 14.36 10.42
N TYR A 606 4.87 13.91 11.56
CA TYR A 606 4.07 13.22 12.57
C TYR A 606 2.88 14.07 13.01
N ALA A 607 3.13 15.29 13.44
CA ALA A 607 2.07 16.20 13.89
C ALA A 607 1.08 16.62 12.79
N ALA A 608 1.44 16.49 11.51
CA ALA A 608 0.56 16.82 10.40
C ALA A 608 -0.29 15.62 9.96
N VAL A 609 0.33 14.43 9.92
CA VAL A 609 -0.26 13.22 9.32
C VAL A 609 -0.99 12.38 10.36
N PHE A 610 -0.54 12.39 11.60
CA PHE A 610 -1.09 11.55 12.67
C PHE A 610 -1.68 12.39 13.79
N HIS A 611 -2.83 11.96 14.29
CA HIS A 611 -3.39 12.42 15.56
C HIS A 611 -2.80 11.54 16.66
N ASP A 612 -1.98 12.14 17.51
CA ASP A 612 -1.30 11.44 18.62
C ASP A 612 -2.30 11.11 19.73
N ILE A 613 -2.62 9.81 19.90
CA ILE A 613 -3.61 9.34 20.86
C ILE A 613 -2.87 8.78 22.07
N ALA A 614 -2.73 9.64 23.08
CA ALA A 614 -1.86 9.41 24.23
C ALA A 614 -2.62 9.06 25.52
N THR A 615 -3.92 8.80 25.45
CA THR A 615 -4.80 8.54 26.60
C THR A 615 -5.58 7.25 26.45
N GLY A 616 -5.95 6.65 27.58
CA GLY A 616 -6.67 5.38 27.65
C GLY A 616 -5.74 4.16 27.74
N SER A 617 -6.33 2.97 27.71
CA SER A 617 -5.59 1.70 27.81
C SER A 617 -6.35 0.58 27.09
N ASN A 618 -5.64 -0.47 26.68
CA ASN A 618 -6.24 -1.73 26.21
C ASN A 618 -6.13 -2.83 27.26
N ALA A 619 -5.92 -2.46 28.52
CA ALA A 619 -5.78 -3.41 29.62
C ALA A 619 -7.12 -4.05 29.96
N GLN A 620 -7.10 -5.37 30.18
CA GLN A 620 -8.26 -6.20 30.40
C GLN A 620 -8.28 -6.80 31.80
N PRO A 621 -9.47 -7.01 32.41
CA PRO A 621 -9.58 -7.72 33.66
C PRO A 621 -8.98 -9.13 33.53
N CYS A 622 -8.17 -9.54 34.51
CA CYS A 622 -7.47 -10.83 34.46
C CYS A 622 -7.56 -11.62 35.77
N THR A 623 -7.46 -12.94 35.62
CA THR A 623 -7.43 -13.85 36.75
C THR A 623 -6.12 -13.71 37.53
N ALA A 624 -6.21 -13.48 38.83
CA ALA A 624 -5.04 -13.33 39.70
C ALA A 624 -4.09 -14.53 39.59
N GLY A 625 -2.81 -14.29 39.32
CA GLY A 625 -1.79 -15.32 39.13
C GLY A 625 -1.62 -15.78 37.68
N SER A 626 -2.46 -15.33 36.74
CA SER A 626 -2.20 -15.54 35.31
C SER A 626 -1.00 -14.70 34.83
N THR A 627 -0.43 -15.11 33.69
CA THR A 627 0.77 -14.46 33.13
C THR A 627 0.51 -12.97 32.87
N GLY A 628 1.40 -12.10 33.42
CA GLY A 628 1.31 -10.66 33.19
C GLY A 628 0.18 -9.95 33.95
N CYS A 629 -0.67 -10.67 34.69
CA CYS A 629 -1.74 -10.06 35.47
C CYS A 629 -1.18 -9.31 36.68
N SER A 630 -1.37 -8.00 36.71
CA SER A 630 -0.91 -7.13 37.79
C SER A 630 -2.05 -6.23 38.25
N GLY A 631 -2.37 -6.24 39.57
CA GLY A 631 -3.47 -5.43 40.08
C GLY A 631 -4.87 -5.82 39.55
N GLY A 632 -5.02 -7.03 38.97
CA GLY A 632 -6.26 -7.50 38.37
C GLY A 632 -6.42 -7.10 36.90
N LEU A 633 -5.39 -6.51 36.27
CA LEU A 633 -5.38 -6.09 34.87
C LEU A 633 -4.16 -6.65 34.10
N VAL A 634 -4.33 -6.92 32.81
CA VAL A 634 -3.26 -7.26 31.87
C VAL A 634 -3.40 -6.42 30.62
N GLY A 635 -2.36 -5.70 30.23
CA GLY A 635 -2.36 -4.84 29.03
C GLY A 635 -1.44 -3.64 29.15
N TYR A 636 -1.72 -2.62 28.34
CA TYR A 636 -0.85 -1.47 28.14
C TYR A 636 -1.64 -0.17 28.25
N GLU A 637 -0.94 0.90 28.66
CA GLU A 637 -1.45 2.27 28.66
C GLU A 637 -1.03 2.99 27.37
N ALA A 638 -1.91 3.81 26.82
CA ALA A 638 -1.54 4.72 25.73
C ALA A 638 -0.60 5.81 26.24
N THR A 639 0.35 6.21 25.43
CA THR A 639 1.35 7.27 25.75
C THR A 639 1.64 8.09 24.51
N ALA A 640 2.14 9.31 24.71
CA ALA A 640 2.50 10.21 23.60
C ALA A 640 3.52 9.58 22.63
N GLY A 641 3.30 9.80 21.36
CA GLY A 641 4.03 9.16 20.27
C GLY A 641 3.59 7.73 20.03
N TYR A 642 4.41 6.95 19.35
CA TYR A 642 4.10 5.54 19.10
C TYR A 642 3.91 4.76 20.42
N ASN A 643 2.79 4.04 20.53
CA ASN A 643 2.46 3.24 21.69
C ASN A 643 1.78 1.90 21.33
N LEU A 644 1.67 0.97 22.31
CA LEU A 644 1.18 -0.40 22.09
C LEU A 644 -0.36 -0.51 22.09
N VAL A 645 -1.07 0.60 22.13
CA VAL A 645 -2.53 0.65 22.24
C VAL A 645 -3.15 1.18 20.94
N THR A 646 -2.57 2.27 20.42
CA THR A 646 -3.10 2.98 19.24
C THR A 646 -2.06 3.18 18.12
N GLY A 647 -0.88 2.59 18.27
CA GLY A 647 0.18 2.68 17.26
C GLY A 647 0.72 4.10 17.10
N LEU A 648 0.81 4.57 15.86
CA LEU A 648 1.15 5.95 15.50
C LEU A 648 -0.04 6.92 15.72
N GLY A 649 -1.21 6.42 16.11
CA GLY A 649 -2.46 7.16 16.21
C GLY A 649 -3.31 7.06 14.94
N SER A 650 -4.36 7.89 14.83
CA SER A 650 -5.22 7.94 13.64
C SER A 650 -4.64 8.85 12.56
N ILE A 651 -5.00 8.59 11.30
CA ILE A 651 -4.41 9.27 10.15
C ILE A 651 -5.31 10.41 9.67
N ASN A 652 -4.73 11.59 9.49
CA ASN A 652 -5.32 12.65 8.67
C ASN A 652 -5.10 12.33 7.18
N GLY A 653 -6.14 11.85 6.49
CA GLY A 653 -6.05 11.37 5.11
C GLY A 653 -5.57 12.43 4.12
N GLY A 654 -6.05 13.68 4.24
CA GLY A 654 -5.60 14.79 3.40
C GLY A 654 -4.14 15.14 3.60
N ALA A 655 -3.63 15.05 4.83
CA ALA A 655 -2.22 15.28 5.12
C ALA A 655 -1.34 14.12 4.64
N LEU A 656 -1.78 12.86 4.80
CA LEU A 656 -1.08 11.71 4.24
C LEU A 656 -1.03 11.79 2.70
N TYR A 657 -2.15 12.15 2.05
CA TYR A 657 -2.20 12.40 0.62
C TYR A 657 -1.17 13.46 0.19
N ALA A 658 -1.06 14.56 0.91
CA ALA A 658 -0.08 15.60 0.62
C ALA A 658 1.36 15.13 0.85
N ALA A 659 1.60 14.33 1.89
CA ALA A 659 2.94 13.81 2.25
C ALA A 659 3.48 12.79 1.26
N LEU A 660 2.59 12.01 0.60
CA LEU A 660 2.97 11.06 -0.45
C LEU A 660 3.29 11.72 -1.79
N ALA A 661 2.99 13.02 -1.96
CA ALA A 661 3.32 13.72 -3.19
C ALA A 661 4.83 13.66 -3.47
N PRO A 662 5.25 13.39 -4.71
CA PRO A 662 6.68 13.36 -5.06
C PRO A 662 7.38 14.66 -4.67
N PRO A 663 8.64 14.61 -4.22
CA PRO A 663 9.39 15.81 -3.91
C PRO A 663 9.55 16.69 -5.17
N THR A 664 9.17 17.94 -5.05
CA THR A 664 9.27 18.92 -6.15
C THR A 664 9.77 20.26 -5.63
N TYR A 665 10.28 21.10 -6.52
CA TYR A 665 10.51 22.50 -6.23
C TYR A 665 10.27 23.35 -7.49
N THR A 666 9.93 24.61 -7.31
CA THR A 666 9.78 25.61 -8.37
C THR A 666 10.89 26.64 -8.27
N LEU A 667 11.19 27.29 -9.39
CA LEU A 667 12.18 28.38 -9.47
C LEU A 667 11.55 29.57 -10.18
N GLY A 668 11.64 30.75 -9.56
CA GLY A 668 11.27 32.03 -10.14
C GLY A 668 12.42 33.04 -10.00
N ALA A 669 12.38 34.11 -10.78
CA ALA A 669 13.28 35.26 -10.62
C ALA A 669 12.48 36.57 -10.41
N SER A 670 13.05 37.52 -9.67
CA SER A 670 12.40 38.81 -9.42
C SER A 670 12.22 39.67 -10.68
N SER A 671 12.98 39.39 -11.73
CA SER A 671 12.84 39.99 -13.08
C SER A 671 13.40 39.03 -14.13
N ASN A 672 12.85 39.07 -15.34
CA ASN A 672 13.37 38.37 -16.51
C ASN A 672 14.25 39.26 -17.39
N SER A 673 14.51 40.51 -16.99
CA SER A 673 15.40 41.45 -17.69
C SER A 673 16.09 42.42 -16.72
N ILE A 674 17.32 42.84 -17.08
CA ILE A 674 18.09 43.83 -16.30
C ILE A 674 19.02 44.61 -17.20
N THR A 675 19.22 45.88 -16.90
CA THR A 675 20.20 46.75 -17.57
C THR A 675 21.36 47.06 -16.61
N ILE A 676 22.59 46.84 -17.07
CA ILE A 676 23.81 46.98 -16.26
C ILE A 676 24.82 47.90 -16.99
N PRO A 677 25.41 48.93 -16.35
CA PRO A 677 26.54 49.68 -16.90
C PRO A 677 27.77 48.78 -17.06
N ALA A 678 28.55 49.00 -18.13
CA ALA A 678 29.80 48.29 -18.33
C ALA A 678 30.76 48.48 -17.16
N GLY A 679 31.31 47.37 -16.62
CA GLY A 679 32.19 47.36 -15.45
C GLY A 679 31.45 47.32 -14.10
N SER A 680 30.15 47.16 -14.12
CA SER A 680 29.30 47.08 -12.93
C SER A 680 28.69 45.68 -12.72
N ASN A 681 28.09 45.45 -11.58
CA ASN A 681 27.30 44.27 -11.29
C ASN A 681 25.86 44.64 -10.93
N ALA A 682 24.96 43.66 -11.07
CA ALA A 682 23.60 43.79 -10.61
C ALA A 682 23.12 42.45 -10.00
N GLN A 683 22.11 42.51 -9.19
CA GLN A 683 21.58 41.35 -8.47
C GLN A 683 20.09 41.16 -8.72
N LEU A 684 19.67 39.92 -8.89
CA LEU A 684 18.28 39.49 -8.95
C LEU A 684 18.04 38.43 -7.87
N THR A 685 16.86 38.46 -7.28
CA THR A 685 16.45 37.43 -6.34
C THR A 685 15.88 36.23 -7.09
N LEU A 686 16.42 35.03 -6.86
CA LEU A 686 15.84 33.76 -7.24
C LEU A 686 14.98 33.28 -6.06
N SER A 687 13.70 33.01 -6.34
CA SER A 687 12.76 32.49 -5.34
C SER A 687 12.46 31.02 -5.64
N LEU A 688 12.57 30.19 -4.62
CA LEU A 688 12.28 28.78 -4.71
C LEU A 688 11.13 28.42 -3.74
N THR A 689 10.23 27.55 -4.19
CA THR A 689 9.22 26.93 -3.33
C THR A 689 9.37 25.41 -3.45
N ALA A 690 9.59 24.73 -2.33
CA ALA A 690 9.76 23.29 -2.24
C ALA A 690 8.50 22.64 -1.69
N THR A 691 8.15 21.47 -2.22
CA THR A 691 7.09 20.61 -1.70
C THR A 691 7.73 19.24 -1.45
N ASN A 692 7.69 18.76 -0.22
CA ASN A 692 8.26 17.48 0.22
C ASN A 692 9.75 17.28 -0.18
N TYR A 693 10.50 18.35 -0.37
CA TYR A 693 11.88 18.30 -0.83
C TYR A 693 12.87 18.79 0.25
N PRO A 694 13.43 17.90 1.08
CA PRO A 694 14.51 18.20 2.02
C PRO A 694 15.87 18.02 1.29
N GLY A 695 16.26 18.96 0.45
CA GLY A 695 17.47 18.81 -0.36
C GLY A 695 18.14 20.14 -0.69
N THR A 696 19.26 20.09 -1.42
CA THR A 696 19.99 21.27 -1.86
C THR A 696 19.77 21.49 -3.36
N VAL A 697 19.38 22.70 -3.74
CA VAL A 697 19.30 23.14 -5.13
C VAL A 697 20.55 23.95 -5.46
N SER A 698 21.32 23.49 -6.43
CA SER A 698 22.45 24.20 -7.02
C SER A 698 22.07 24.82 -8.35
N PHE A 699 22.79 25.86 -8.76
CA PHE A 699 22.53 26.60 -10.00
C PHE A 699 23.74 26.58 -10.92
N ALA A 700 23.51 26.11 -12.15
CA ALA A 700 24.46 26.31 -13.26
C ALA A 700 24.01 27.51 -14.07
N THR A 701 24.94 28.40 -14.45
CA THR A 701 24.67 29.58 -15.31
C THR A 701 25.38 29.45 -16.64
N SER A 702 24.66 29.70 -17.73
CA SER A 702 25.23 29.80 -19.06
C SER A 702 24.83 31.14 -19.69
N ILE A 703 25.71 31.70 -20.55
CA ILE A 703 25.50 33.01 -21.12
C ILE A 703 25.69 32.92 -22.64
N SER A 704 24.71 33.43 -23.38
CA SER A 704 24.77 33.58 -24.81
C SER A 704 24.60 35.06 -25.20
N SER A 705 25.36 35.55 -26.22
CA SER A 705 25.13 36.86 -26.86
C SER A 705 24.19 36.69 -28.05
N ILE A 706 23.33 37.66 -28.30
CA ILE A 706 22.38 37.64 -29.42
C ILE A 706 23.12 37.73 -30.78
N ASP A 707 24.30 38.36 -30.80
CA ASP A 707 25.12 38.64 -32.01
C ASP A 707 26.38 37.74 -32.12
N GLY A 708 26.51 36.71 -31.25
CA GLY A 708 27.61 35.73 -31.35
C GLY A 708 28.98 36.26 -30.88
N THR A 709 29.05 37.43 -30.24
CA THR A 709 30.29 37.96 -29.67
C THR A 709 30.68 37.22 -28.39
N PRO A 710 32.00 37.09 -28.06
CA PRO A 710 32.40 36.48 -26.80
C PRO A 710 31.75 37.19 -25.60
N SER A 711 31.24 36.41 -24.65
CA SER A 711 30.55 36.97 -23.49
C SER A 711 31.45 37.84 -22.63
N ALA A 712 31.06 39.09 -22.46
CA ALA A 712 31.64 40.01 -21.51
C ALA A 712 30.85 40.08 -20.19
N VAL A 713 29.93 39.16 -20.00
CA VAL A 713 29.09 39.02 -18.82
C VAL A 713 29.41 37.71 -18.14
N SER A 714 29.41 37.67 -16.80
CA SER A 714 29.45 36.48 -15.96
C SER A 714 28.28 36.48 -15.00
N ALA A 715 27.79 35.28 -14.59
CA ALA A 715 26.71 35.17 -13.65
C ALA A 715 26.96 34.01 -12.66
N SER A 716 26.52 34.16 -11.43
CA SER A 716 26.59 33.11 -10.41
C SER A 716 25.46 33.26 -9.37
N ALA A 717 25.01 32.15 -8.81
CA ALA A 717 24.05 32.11 -7.72
C ALA A 717 24.47 31.03 -6.70
N PRO A 718 24.48 31.32 -5.39
CA PRO A 718 24.71 30.34 -4.35
C PRO A 718 23.58 29.26 -4.31
N SER A 719 23.94 28.05 -3.87
CA SER A 719 22.94 26.98 -3.65
C SER A 719 22.01 27.30 -2.48
N VAL A 720 20.81 26.71 -2.50
CA VAL A 720 19.79 26.80 -1.45
C VAL A 720 19.55 25.43 -0.90
N THR A 721 19.59 25.27 0.44
CA THR A 721 19.31 24.00 1.12
C THR A 721 17.99 24.11 1.87
N PHE A 722 17.10 23.16 1.64
CA PHE A 722 15.83 22.98 2.35
C PHE A 722 16.04 21.88 3.40
N VAL A 723 15.76 22.16 4.65
CA VAL A 723 15.77 21.17 5.75
C VAL A 723 14.35 20.97 6.27
N SER A 724 13.68 22.07 6.59
CA SER A 724 12.29 22.11 7.07
C SER A 724 11.49 23.29 6.50
N SER A 725 12.15 24.17 5.72
CA SER A 725 11.50 25.32 5.07
C SER A 725 10.95 24.94 3.72
N THR A 726 9.74 25.41 3.41
CA THR A 726 9.11 25.25 2.09
C THR A 726 9.51 26.36 1.10
N THR A 727 10.18 27.42 1.55
CA THR A 727 10.62 28.54 0.72
C THR A 727 12.10 28.82 0.93
N GLY A 728 12.78 29.25 -0.14
CA GLY A 728 14.18 29.63 -0.12
C GLY A 728 14.47 30.72 -1.14
N THR A 729 15.53 31.48 -0.93
CA THR A 729 15.98 32.49 -1.87
C THR A 729 17.47 32.40 -2.12
N SER A 730 17.89 32.74 -3.35
CA SER A 730 19.30 32.91 -3.73
C SER A 730 19.47 34.23 -4.49
N THR A 731 20.67 34.79 -4.46
CA THR A 731 20.98 36.00 -5.17
C THR A 731 21.76 35.68 -6.44
N LEU A 732 21.13 35.87 -7.59
CA LEU A 732 21.81 35.81 -8.89
C LEU A 732 22.61 37.10 -9.11
N THR A 733 23.92 37.01 -9.00
CA THR A 733 24.83 38.15 -9.28
C THR A 733 25.31 38.10 -10.72
N ILE A 734 25.06 39.15 -11.46
CA ILE A 734 25.45 39.31 -12.87
C ILE A 734 26.48 40.43 -12.96
N THR A 735 27.63 40.18 -13.54
CA THR A 735 28.76 41.15 -13.66
C THR A 735 29.08 41.38 -15.11
N ALA A 736 29.12 42.63 -15.53
CA ALA A 736 29.56 43.08 -16.84
C ALA A 736 31.00 43.56 -16.82
N ALA A 737 31.84 43.06 -17.70
CA ALA A 737 33.26 43.52 -17.80
C ALA A 737 33.36 44.92 -18.39
N LYS A 738 34.39 45.70 -17.99
CA LYS A 738 34.66 47.05 -18.52
C LYS A 738 34.90 47.11 -20.03
N SER A 739 35.31 46.03 -20.66
CA SER A 739 35.59 45.94 -22.11
C SER A 739 34.37 45.59 -22.97
N ALA A 740 33.20 45.44 -22.35
CA ALA A 740 31.98 45.07 -23.07
C ALA A 740 31.45 46.14 -24.03
N ALA A 741 31.89 47.39 -23.84
CA ALA A 741 31.43 48.57 -24.60
C ALA A 741 32.28 48.96 -25.83
N ASN A 742 33.37 48.28 -26.14
CA ASN A 742 34.24 48.71 -27.26
C ASN A 742 35.06 47.56 -27.84
N ARG A 743 34.54 46.90 -28.85
CA ARG A 743 35.38 46.31 -29.94
C ARG A 743 34.58 46.25 -31.25
N SER A 744 34.59 47.33 -31.97
CA SER A 744 34.44 47.23 -33.44
C SER A 744 35.63 46.48 -33.98
N PRO A 745 35.52 45.42 -34.78
CA PRO A 745 36.65 44.82 -35.46
C PRO A 745 37.11 45.79 -36.53
N ARG A 746 38.30 46.43 -36.38
CA ARG A 746 39.02 47.03 -37.48
C ARG A 746 39.54 45.90 -38.37
N LEU A 747 38.89 45.67 -39.50
CA LEU A 747 39.43 44.87 -40.57
C LEU A 747 40.62 45.65 -41.18
N PRO A 748 41.84 45.08 -41.24
CA PRO A 748 42.92 45.69 -42.06
C PRO A 748 42.64 45.41 -43.55
N TRP A 749 42.34 46.45 -44.32
CA TRP A 749 42.29 46.37 -45.75
C TRP A 749 43.73 46.20 -46.29
N LYS A 750 44.06 45.03 -46.85
CA LYS A 750 45.13 44.83 -47.82
C LYS A 750 44.51 44.33 -49.10
N SER A 751 44.87 45.13 -50.13
CA SER A 751 44.55 45.03 -51.56
C SER A 751 44.98 43.71 -52.18
N GLY A 752 44.20 43.19 -53.08
CA GLY A 752 44.66 42.53 -54.32
C GLY A 752 44.46 40.99 -54.35
N GLY A 753 43.59 40.52 -55.25
CA GLY A 753 43.70 39.25 -55.95
C GLY A 753 42.32 38.46 -56.02
N PRO A 754 41.98 38.08 -57.22
CA PRO A 754 40.69 37.40 -57.41
C PRO A 754 40.75 35.91 -56.99
N VAL A 755 39.82 35.46 -56.16
CA VAL A 755 39.64 34.01 -55.82
C VAL A 755 38.38 33.46 -56.43
N ARG A 756 38.60 32.42 -57.21
CA ARG A 756 37.59 31.64 -57.93
C ARG A 756 36.70 30.87 -56.97
N PHE A 757 35.40 30.94 -57.25
CA PHE A 757 34.43 30.05 -56.63
C PHE A 757 34.64 28.59 -57.08
N CYS A 758 34.74 27.69 -56.13
CA CYS A 758 34.56 26.25 -56.38
C CYS A 758 33.34 25.76 -55.56
N ALA A 759 32.29 25.46 -56.31
CA ALA A 759 31.09 24.81 -55.72
C ALA A 759 31.33 23.29 -55.67
N VAL A 760 31.18 22.72 -54.49
CA VAL A 760 31.11 21.25 -54.37
C VAL A 760 29.67 20.86 -53.95
N LEU A 761 28.98 20.24 -54.91
CA LEU A 761 27.73 19.55 -54.73
C LEU A 761 28.03 18.13 -54.19
N LEU A 762 27.53 17.82 -53.03
CA LEU A 762 27.38 16.43 -52.60
C LEU A 762 25.92 16.13 -52.29
N GLY A 763 25.37 15.18 -53.02
CA GLY A 763 24.00 14.73 -52.97
C GLY A 763 23.76 13.79 -51.79
N ALA A 764 22.55 13.83 -51.29
CA ALA A 764 21.97 12.84 -50.38
C ALA A 764 20.60 12.38 -50.88
N PRO A 765 20.24 11.14 -50.66
CA PRO A 765 19.03 10.54 -51.27
C PRO A 765 17.78 10.86 -50.50
N LEU A 766 16.69 10.97 -51.25
CA LEU A 766 15.33 11.23 -50.83
C LEU A 766 14.75 10.05 -50.02
N ALA A 767 14.09 10.38 -48.92
CA ALA A 767 12.99 9.58 -48.34
C ALA A 767 11.76 10.46 -48.09
N ARG A 768 10.64 10.01 -48.60
CA ARG A 768 9.35 10.71 -48.65
C ARG A 768 8.70 10.90 -47.29
N ARG A 769 8.26 12.12 -46.97
CA ARG A 769 6.99 12.38 -46.27
C ARG A 769 6.46 13.76 -46.68
N LYS A 770 5.21 13.78 -47.18
CA LYS A 770 4.46 14.97 -47.54
C LYS A 770 4.02 15.69 -46.26
N GLY A 771 4.44 16.92 -46.06
CA GLY A 771 3.95 17.81 -45.00
C GLY A 771 4.85 18.96 -44.60
N GLN A 772 6.15 19.00 -45.03
CA GLN A 772 7.09 20.02 -44.58
C GLN A 772 7.50 21.05 -45.63
N LEU A 773 6.90 21.00 -46.82
CA LEU A 773 7.27 21.95 -47.92
C LEU A 773 6.58 23.33 -47.78
N LEU A 774 5.50 23.43 -47.01
CA LEU A 774 4.78 24.71 -46.86
C LEU A 774 5.42 25.65 -45.82
N ALA A 775 6.11 25.10 -44.83
CA ALA A 775 6.79 25.88 -43.79
C ALA A 775 8.13 26.50 -44.27
N LEU A 776 8.83 25.87 -45.20
CA LEU A 776 10.09 26.36 -45.74
C LEU A 776 9.88 27.44 -46.81
N LEU A 777 8.73 27.48 -47.48
CA LEU A 777 8.42 28.55 -48.46
C LEU A 777 7.99 29.86 -47.83
N LEU A 778 7.39 29.80 -46.60
CA LEU A 778 6.98 31.00 -45.87
C LEU A 778 8.15 31.68 -45.14
N THR A 779 9.19 30.93 -44.76
CA THR A 779 10.41 31.52 -44.16
C THR A 779 11.35 32.13 -45.19
N ALA A 780 11.37 31.64 -46.42
CA ALA A 780 12.17 32.22 -47.52
C ALA A 780 11.58 33.54 -48.07
N LEU A 781 10.23 33.70 -47.99
CA LEU A 781 9.56 34.94 -48.44
C LEU A 781 9.65 36.07 -47.41
N ALA A 782 9.87 35.78 -46.14
CA ALA A 782 10.07 36.78 -45.10
C ALA A 782 11.46 37.40 -45.07
N MET A 783 12.47 36.77 -45.67
CA MET A 783 13.83 37.31 -45.75
C MET A 783 14.12 38.15 -46.98
N LEU A 784 13.23 38.22 -47.95
CA LEU A 784 13.41 39.05 -49.19
C LEU A 784 12.78 40.43 -49.11
N ALA A 785 12.02 40.74 -48.03
CA ALA A 785 11.30 42.02 -47.87
C ALA A 785 12.05 43.07 -47.06
N ALA A 786 13.28 42.83 -46.58
CA ALA A 786 14.03 43.75 -45.69
C ALA A 786 15.27 44.42 -46.32
N GLY A 787 15.39 44.40 -47.59
CA GLY A 787 16.50 45.00 -48.22
C GLY A 787 16.11 46.06 -49.29
N VAL A 788 15.89 47.30 -48.93
CA VAL A 788 16.19 48.54 -49.62
C VAL A 788 15.70 49.71 -48.76
N LEU A 789 16.69 50.45 -48.23
CA LEU A 789 16.68 51.87 -48.07
C LEU A 789 17.87 52.32 -47.19
N VAL A 790 18.99 52.61 -47.75
CA VAL A 790 20.07 53.39 -47.09
C VAL A 790 20.29 54.62 -47.86
N GLY A 791 19.91 55.75 -47.30
CA GLY A 791 20.30 57.05 -47.68
C GLY A 791 21.43 57.56 -46.78
N CYS A 792 22.59 57.92 -47.34
CA CYS A 792 23.68 58.53 -46.62
C CYS A 792 23.38 59.97 -46.29
N SER A 793 23.54 60.39 -45.02
CA SER A 793 23.95 61.78 -44.68
C SER A 793 24.87 61.67 -43.47
N GLY A 794 26.11 62.16 -43.65
CA GLY A 794 27.07 62.20 -42.55
C GLY A 794 26.88 63.48 -41.71
N SER A 795 27.00 63.33 -40.44
CA SER A 795 27.40 64.36 -39.49
C SER A 795 28.12 63.77 -38.34
N GLY A 796 29.30 64.18 -37.98
CA GLY A 796 30.08 63.69 -36.87
C GLY A 796 29.37 63.99 -35.50
N GLY A 797 29.04 62.96 -34.83
CA GLY A 797 28.59 62.96 -33.43
C GLY A 797 29.29 61.86 -32.67
N SER A 798 29.76 62.12 -31.48
CA SER A 798 30.36 61.15 -30.56
C SER A 798 29.43 59.94 -30.40
N SER A 799 29.83 58.78 -31.00
CA SER A 799 29.05 57.58 -30.90
C SER A 799 29.08 57.06 -29.46
N THR A 800 27.98 57.19 -28.73
CA THR A 800 27.69 56.34 -27.57
C THR A 800 27.74 54.90 -28.04
N PRO A 801 28.43 53.99 -27.30
CA PRO A 801 28.47 52.56 -27.66
C PRO A 801 27.04 51.99 -27.70
N SER A 802 26.72 51.21 -28.75
CA SER A 802 25.42 50.55 -28.82
C SER A 802 25.30 49.56 -27.69
N PRO A 803 24.15 49.51 -26.99
CA PRO A 803 23.91 48.54 -25.92
C PRO A 803 24.06 47.12 -26.43
N GLN A 804 24.79 46.27 -25.70
CA GLN A 804 24.91 44.83 -26.04
C GLN A 804 23.95 43.99 -25.18
N THR A 805 23.28 43.03 -25.81
CA THR A 805 22.29 42.20 -25.14
C THR A 805 22.78 40.76 -25.03
N TYR A 806 22.69 40.21 -23.83
CA TYR A 806 23.04 38.83 -23.46
C TYR A 806 21.82 38.12 -22.85
N THR A 807 21.76 36.80 -23.00
CA THR A 807 20.84 35.96 -22.30
C THR A 807 21.59 35.13 -21.27
N VAL A 808 21.26 35.29 -20.01
CA VAL A 808 21.72 34.46 -18.90
C VAL A 808 20.69 33.38 -18.63
N THR A 809 21.06 32.11 -18.84
CA THR A 809 20.23 30.96 -18.51
C THR A 809 20.67 30.40 -17.15
N VAL A 810 19.73 30.25 -16.22
CA VAL A 810 19.95 29.66 -14.89
C VAL A 810 19.27 28.31 -14.87
N THR A 811 20.06 27.26 -14.79
CA THR A 811 19.60 25.88 -14.75
C THR A 811 19.68 25.35 -13.31
N PRO A 812 18.56 25.06 -12.65
CA PRO A 812 18.56 24.50 -11.31
C PRO A 812 18.83 22.98 -11.37
N THR A 813 19.52 22.47 -10.35
CA THR A 813 19.73 21.02 -10.16
C THR A 813 19.55 20.70 -8.68
N GLY A 814 18.52 19.93 -8.36
CA GLY A 814 18.25 19.43 -7.02
C GLY A 814 19.10 18.21 -6.69
N SER A 815 19.47 18.05 -5.43
CA SER A 815 20.12 16.83 -4.92
C SER A 815 19.10 15.71 -4.73
N GLY A 816 19.46 14.46 -5.00
CA GLY A 816 18.58 13.29 -4.89
C GLY A 816 17.62 13.13 -6.08
N THR A 817 16.60 12.30 -5.89
CA THR A 817 15.56 12.01 -6.89
C THR A 817 14.46 13.08 -6.86
N VAL A 818 14.66 14.18 -7.55
CA VAL A 818 13.68 15.26 -7.67
C VAL A 818 13.55 15.69 -9.11
N MET A 819 12.34 16.02 -9.53
CA MET A 819 12.13 16.60 -10.86
C MET A 819 12.57 18.05 -10.85
N ASN A 820 13.61 18.36 -11.63
CA ASN A 820 14.09 19.73 -11.75
C ASN A 820 13.12 20.56 -12.62
N PRO A 821 12.75 21.78 -12.20
CA PRO A 821 11.97 22.68 -13.04
C PRO A 821 12.78 23.14 -14.25
N ALA A 822 12.10 23.69 -15.25
CA ALA A 822 12.74 24.26 -16.42
C ALA A 822 13.73 25.38 -16.03
N ALA A 823 14.82 25.51 -16.79
CA ALA A 823 15.73 26.63 -16.64
C ALA A 823 15.01 27.97 -16.92
N ILE A 824 15.38 29.00 -16.17
CA ILE A 824 14.87 30.34 -16.37
C ILE A 824 15.90 31.17 -17.16
N THR A 825 15.41 32.15 -17.90
CA THR A 825 16.29 33.08 -18.69
C THR A 825 16.12 34.52 -18.22
N VAL A 826 17.24 35.25 -18.16
CA VAL A 826 17.29 36.66 -17.85
C VAL A 826 18.00 37.39 -18.99
N THR A 827 17.32 38.36 -19.59
CA THR A 827 17.91 39.25 -20.62
C THR A 827 18.72 40.35 -19.95
N VAL A 828 20.00 40.45 -20.29
CA VAL A 828 20.93 41.40 -19.73
C VAL A 828 21.35 42.40 -20.82
N THR A 829 21.03 43.68 -20.65
CA THR A 829 21.49 44.77 -21.54
C THR A 829 22.64 45.50 -20.88
N VAL A 830 23.86 45.49 -21.52
CA VAL A 830 25.02 46.22 -21.04
C VAL A 830 25.10 47.55 -21.79
N GLN A 831 25.17 48.67 -21.05
CA GLN A 831 25.20 50.05 -21.55
C GLN A 831 26.53 50.74 -21.25
#